data_ef959a149bfdab722fa0eab82cec88ae
#
_entry.id   ef959a149bfdab722fa0eab82cec88ae
#
_cell.length_a   1.000
_cell.length_b   1.000
_cell.length_c   1.000
_cell.angle_alpha   90.00
_cell.angle_beta   90.00
_cell.angle_gamma   90.00
#
_symmetry.space_group_name_H-M   'P 1'
#
loop_
_entity.id
_entity.type
_entity.pdbx_description
1 polymer ?
#
loop_
_entity_poly.entity_id
_entity_poly.type
_entity_poly.pdbx_seq_one_letter_code
_entity_poly.pdbx_strand_id
1 'polypeptide(L)'
;GGALAGKRIAVVALGQHHTLALSDEGEIFSWGNNGHGQLGYSLPKATSSDEDPISTTPRQIFGVLKRESVEGIAASRIHSVAYTGSSLFTFGKNEGQLGIMDSDARSLETQVTPRKVAASLFASPIQSACAIDKATVCLLESHEVFVFANYGYAKVQFPLEGFSNYFLKQSFRVTTYDNAPNSILKLTGGGDTVCAMSSRGEVYTFAITQRQDNLASASTTNPAKIRGAITTPQRIWSPKKSSMNARDVGVDADGSIILSTEEGSVWKRTKRANVKIPTTSAVGEYKPKDYKFSRVPGLTRVLAVRASAYGAYAAIRRDCDVLKTQIVVEDQALRRDLFPLLSLRKLVEGRDSDEHDDNRHRFWQGSPKIDELKVLKEAILQSKDIETDLSDLAARCFGDDSAKYDAVVMTSTSDIAIPVHRFMLTARSKVLRRGFRDLCETSTFTVPDLAISELDEEGRAVVKFPGLDILTIIDFVLYLYTDSIIDFWHLTRFAPKMAHRFRQVRTELMKVASKLDLGKLEPAVRQMIMSKPCLGMDLELAFADPAYFHDGEVVVQLEDGEIRMHSALLRARCPFFEGMFMCRAGGRWVADREVEEDINVDLTHISLKTFQMVQRHIYADTGEELFDGIVSIGLDDFLDTIMDVMSAANELMLDRLSQICQSVIGRYVNARNVCELLNAISPSSVREFKDAALEYLCLNLEAMLQGHHLNELDADLLVELDGIVRENQLACLPFARSGRAEMLLHERHPELAEAIARNKKRKIDRVTVRSKHQEIDAFVPGSLGDELSTSPLQQKARRRSSNAQSRPESGKTPIKAKASAKDMMFAMDEEERSEPGTPEQSPAIRPMTSPRGLEPIASSPPEDTWYDSKGKILPSPWLGPQASTSVSGAVTPRTPKSPPVA
;
A
#
# COMPACT_ATOMS: atom_id res chain seq x y z
N GLY A 1 -24.66 -3.52 -20.84
CA GLY A 1 -24.89 -4.55 -21.89
C GLY A 1 -23.68 -4.67 -22.80
N GLY A 2 -23.68 -5.60 -23.71
CA GLY A 2 -22.62 -5.83 -24.68
C GLY A 2 -21.43 -6.58 -24.11
N ALA A 3 -20.22 -6.28 -24.63
CA ALA A 3 -19.00 -7.01 -24.28
C ALA A 3 -18.55 -6.87 -22.81
N LEU A 4 -19.11 -5.90 -22.07
CA LEU A 4 -18.84 -5.72 -20.64
C LEU A 4 -19.89 -6.39 -19.74
N ALA A 5 -20.93 -7.01 -20.31
CA ALA A 5 -21.94 -7.68 -19.50
C ALA A 5 -21.32 -8.88 -18.75
N GLY A 6 -21.52 -8.94 -17.44
CA GLY A 6 -20.98 -9.99 -16.60
C GLY A 6 -19.47 -9.89 -16.33
N LYS A 7 -18.81 -8.79 -16.73
CA LYS A 7 -17.39 -8.56 -16.42
C LYS A 7 -17.24 -7.56 -15.27
N ARG A 8 -16.40 -7.88 -14.31
CA ARG A 8 -15.97 -6.94 -13.25
C ARG A 8 -14.85 -6.08 -13.82
N ILE A 9 -15.03 -4.75 -13.77
CA ILE A 9 -14.05 -3.80 -14.29
C ILE A 9 -13.23 -3.25 -13.14
N ALA A 10 -11.94 -3.54 -13.16
CA ALA A 10 -11.00 -3.10 -12.13
C ALA A 10 -10.49 -1.67 -12.38
N VAL A 11 -10.17 -1.35 -13.64
CA VAL A 11 -9.54 -0.05 -13.99
C VAL A 11 -10.15 0.51 -15.26
N VAL A 12 -10.34 1.83 -15.28
CA VAL A 12 -10.73 2.59 -16.48
C VAL A 12 -9.69 3.67 -16.75
N ALA A 13 -9.21 3.78 -17.99
CA ALA A 13 -8.35 4.84 -18.44
C ALA A 13 -9.05 5.66 -19.53
N LEU A 14 -9.12 6.95 -19.32
CA LEU A 14 -9.77 7.90 -20.22
C LEU A 14 -8.72 8.65 -21.02
N GLY A 15 -8.72 8.46 -22.33
CA GLY A 15 -8.06 9.34 -23.27
C GLY A 15 -8.92 10.56 -23.58
N GLN A 16 -8.48 11.41 -24.48
CA GLN A 16 -9.26 12.60 -24.87
C GLN A 16 -10.55 12.21 -25.62
N HIS A 17 -10.49 11.19 -26.49
CA HIS A 17 -11.59 10.80 -27.36
C HIS A 17 -11.85 9.27 -27.37
N HIS A 18 -11.21 8.53 -26.49
CA HIS A 18 -11.42 7.08 -26.36
C HIS A 18 -11.31 6.63 -24.89
N THR A 19 -11.80 5.45 -24.63
CA THR A 19 -11.80 4.85 -23.31
C THR A 19 -11.24 3.44 -23.38
N LEU A 20 -10.44 3.09 -22.39
CA LEU A 20 -10.00 1.72 -22.12
C LEU A 20 -10.60 1.25 -20.80
N ALA A 21 -11.01 0.01 -20.74
CA ALA A 21 -11.43 -0.66 -19.51
C ALA A 21 -10.68 -1.99 -19.35
N LEU A 22 -10.23 -2.25 -18.16
CA LEU A 22 -9.54 -3.49 -17.78
C LEU A 22 -10.44 -4.27 -16.82
N SER A 23 -10.69 -5.53 -17.12
CA SER A 23 -11.38 -6.44 -16.21
C SER A 23 -10.44 -7.02 -15.16
N ASP A 24 -11.00 -7.55 -14.06
CA ASP A 24 -10.26 -8.29 -13.04
C ASP A 24 -9.54 -9.52 -13.61
N GLU A 25 -10.06 -10.07 -14.71
CA GLU A 25 -9.46 -11.20 -15.42
C GLU A 25 -8.27 -10.80 -16.32
N GLY A 26 -7.94 -9.50 -16.38
CA GLY A 26 -6.84 -8.98 -17.20
C GLY A 26 -7.21 -8.79 -18.69
N GLU A 27 -8.49 -8.78 -19.03
CA GLU A 27 -8.99 -8.49 -20.37
C GLU A 27 -9.13 -6.97 -20.58
N ILE A 28 -8.73 -6.49 -21.76
CA ILE A 28 -8.87 -5.07 -22.12
C ILE A 28 -10.00 -4.87 -23.11
N PHE A 29 -10.80 -3.86 -22.84
CA PHE A 29 -11.85 -3.36 -23.73
C PHE A 29 -11.58 -1.92 -24.13
N SER A 30 -11.91 -1.55 -25.38
CA SER A 30 -11.77 -0.18 -25.84
C SER A 30 -12.96 0.26 -26.68
N TRP A 31 -13.24 1.56 -26.67
CA TRP A 31 -14.25 2.22 -27.50
C TRP A 31 -13.96 3.72 -27.61
N GLY A 32 -14.62 4.38 -28.57
CA GLY A 32 -14.46 5.79 -28.89
C GLY A 32 -13.83 6.01 -30.26
N ASN A 33 -13.13 7.10 -30.43
CA ASN A 33 -12.45 7.50 -31.67
C ASN A 33 -11.23 6.60 -31.94
N ASN A 34 -11.04 6.24 -33.19
CA ASN A 34 -9.91 5.42 -33.69
C ASN A 34 -9.14 6.11 -34.83
N GLY A 35 -9.25 7.43 -34.99
CA GLY A 35 -8.52 8.17 -36.03
C GLY A 35 -7.00 7.98 -36.00
N HIS A 36 -6.47 7.61 -34.82
CA HIS A 36 -5.06 7.37 -34.58
C HIS A 36 -4.71 5.89 -34.32
N GLY A 37 -5.65 4.95 -34.48
CA GLY A 37 -5.41 3.54 -34.14
C GLY A 37 -5.35 3.23 -32.64
N GLN A 38 -5.82 4.15 -31.82
CA GLN A 38 -5.73 4.09 -30.34
C GLN A 38 -6.66 3.09 -29.68
N LEU A 39 -7.58 2.45 -30.44
CA LEU A 39 -8.44 1.39 -29.92
C LEU A 39 -7.80 0.00 -29.92
N GLY A 40 -6.64 -0.18 -30.60
CA GLY A 40 -5.95 -1.47 -30.63
C GLY A 40 -6.50 -2.48 -31.66
N TYR A 41 -7.42 -2.05 -32.50
CA TYR A 41 -7.96 -2.83 -33.63
C TYR A 41 -8.36 -1.88 -34.79
N SER A 42 -8.44 -2.42 -36.01
CA SER A 42 -8.89 -1.67 -37.17
C SER A 42 -10.40 -1.57 -37.21
N LEU A 43 -10.92 -0.40 -37.59
CA LEU A 43 -12.31 -0.18 -37.92
C LEU A 43 -12.46 -0.01 -39.43
N PRO A 44 -13.60 -0.36 -40.03
CA PRO A 44 -13.87 -0.03 -41.44
C PRO A 44 -13.84 1.50 -41.59
N LYS A 45 -13.32 1.98 -42.71
CA LYS A 45 -13.31 3.41 -43.02
C LYS A 45 -14.74 3.95 -43.02
N ALA A 46 -14.93 5.13 -42.47
CA ALA A 46 -16.19 5.83 -42.54
C ALA A 46 -16.59 6.11 -43.99
N THR A 47 -17.88 6.16 -44.25
CA THR A 47 -18.43 6.36 -45.60
C THR A 47 -18.14 7.74 -46.16
N SER A 48 -17.88 8.74 -45.29
CA SER A 48 -17.36 10.06 -45.68
C SER A 48 -15.86 10.13 -45.39
N SER A 49 -15.09 10.73 -46.31
CA SER A 49 -13.63 10.81 -46.25
C SER A 49 -13.10 11.65 -45.07
N ASP A 50 -13.95 12.44 -44.42
CA ASP A 50 -13.56 13.45 -43.43
C ASP A 50 -13.93 13.08 -41.99
N GLU A 51 -14.59 11.94 -41.77
CA GLU A 51 -14.97 11.50 -40.43
C GLU A 51 -14.02 10.43 -39.88
N ASP A 52 -13.55 10.65 -38.65
CA ASP A 52 -12.77 9.63 -37.93
C ASP A 52 -13.60 8.37 -37.65
N PRO A 53 -13.03 7.19 -37.78
CA PRO A 53 -13.69 5.93 -37.43
C PRO A 53 -13.96 5.86 -35.91
N ILE A 54 -15.22 5.68 -35.52
CA ILE A 54 -15.66 5.63 -34.13
C ILE A 54 -16.29 4.29 -33.80
N SER A 55 -15.92 3.67 -32.67
CA SER A 55 -16.61 2.55 -32.06
C SER A 55 -17.44 3.02 -30.87
N THR A 56 -18.75 2.97 -30.99
CA THR A 56 -19.65 3.41 -29.90
C THR A 56 -19.86 2.34 -28.83
N THR A 57 -19.47 1.08 -29.14
CA THR A 57 -19.62 -0.05 -28.23
C THR A 57 -18.27 -0.56 -27.80
N PRO A 58 -18.10 -0.94 -26.49
CA PRO A 58 -16.91 -1.60 -26.02
C PRO A 58 -16.61 -2.88 -26.81
N ARG A 59 -15.35 -3.03 -27.21
CA ARG A 59 -14.84 -4.26 -27.87
C ARG A 59 -13.59 -4.71 -27.15
N GLN A 60 -13.45 -6.01 -26.98
CA GLN A 60 -12.25 -6.62 -26.43
C GLN A 60 -11.09 -6.53 -27.40
N ILE A 61 -9.92 -6.18 -26.90
CA ILE A 61 -8.69 -6.13 -27.69
C ILE A 61 -8.06 -7.52 -27.66
N PHE A 62 -7.95 -8.12 -28.83
CA PHE A 62 -7.33 -9.42 -29.03
C PHE A 62 -5.89 -9.31 -29.54
N GLY A 63 -5.36 -10.37 -30.10
CA GLY A 63 -4.01 -10.44 -30.67
C GLY A 63 -2.98 -10.85 -29.62
N VAL A 64 -1.89 -10.09 -29.49
CA VAL A 64 -0.83 -10.41 -28.54
C VAL A 64 -1.30 -10.38 -27.08
N LEU A 65 -2.33 -9.61 -26.76
CA LEU A 65 -2.87 -9.48 -25.40
C LEU A 65 -3.76 -10.66 -24.98
N LYS A 66 -4.23 -11.50 -25.92
CA LYS A 66 -5.10 -12.63 -25.61
C LYS A 66 -4.49 -13.65 -24.64
N ARG A 67 -3.16 -13.74 -24.58
CA ARG A 67 -2.43 -14.68 -23.74
C ARG A 67 -1.68 -14.01 -22.62
N GLU A 68 -1.87 -12.72 -22.43
CA GLU A 68 -1.19 -11.91 -21.43
C GLU A 68 -2.19 -11.49 -20.37
N SER A 69 -1.86 -11.64 -19.11
CA SER A 69 -2.65 -11.07 -18.01
C SER A 69 -2.26 -9.60 -17.85
N VAL A 70 -3.09 -8.70 -18.35
CA VAL A 70 -2.83 -7.26 -18.24
C VAL A 70 -3.13 -6.78 -16.83
N GLU A 71 -2.24 -5.96 -16.29
CA GLU A 71 -2.29 -5.46 -14.93
C GLU A 71 -2.70 -4.01 -14.83
N GLY A 72 -2.50 -3.27 -15.92
CA GLY A 72 -2.92 -1.90 -15.95
C GLY A 72 -2.91 -1.29 -17.34
N ILE A 73 -3.61 -0.17 -17.43
CA ILE A 73 -3.86 0.56 -18.66
C ILE A 73 -3.65 2.06 -18.48
N ALA A 74 -3.25 2.75 -19.53
CA ALA A 74 -3.21 4.20 -19.58
C ALA A 74 -3.59 4.69 -20.97
N ALA A 75 -4.17 5.88 -21.06
CA ALA A 75 -4.60 6.47 -22.33
C ALA A 75 -4.21 7.95 -22.39
N SER A 76 -3.73 8.38 -23.57
CA SER A 76 -3.50 9.77 -23.91
C SER A 76 -4.51 10.25 -24.98
N ARG A 77 -4.27 11.36 -25.61
CA ARG A 77 -5.07 11.81 -26.74
C ARG A 77 -4.92 10.92 -27.97
N ILE A 78 -3.69 10.45 -28.27
CA ILE A 78 -3.32 9.85 -29.54
C ILE A 78 -2.83 8.38 -29.41
N HIS A 79 -2.60 7.88 -28.22
CA HIS A 79 -2.14 6.51 -28.03
C HIS A 79 -2.63 5.90 -26.71
N SER A 80 -2.57 4.60 -26.66
CA SER A 80 -2.95 3.76 -25.55
C SER A 80 -1.80 2.88 -25.09
N VAL A 81 -1.80 2.57 -23.82
CA VAL A 81 -0.78 1.78 -23.14
C VAL A 81 -1.45 0.70 -22.34
N ALA A 82 -0.93 -0.51 -22.43
CA ALA A 82 -1.26 -1.62 -21.54
C ALA A 82 0.05 -2.21 -21.02
N TYR A 83 0.05 -2.71 -19.79
CA TYR A 83 1.24 -3.34 -19.24
C TYR A 83 0.87 -4.58 -18.42
N THR A 84 1.80 -5.51 -18.43
CA THR A 84 1.87 -6.66 -17.52
C THR A 84 3.05 -6.43 -16.58
N GLY A 85 3.23 -7.25 -15.56
CA GLY A 85 4.39 -7.15 -14.68
C GLY A 85 5.74 -7.08 -15.43
N SER A 86 5.87 -7.74 -16.59
CA SER A 86 7.15 -7.81 -17.32
C SER A 86 7.17 -7.08 -18.66
N SER A 87 6.05 -6.60 -19.15
CA SER A 87 5.92 -6.17 -20.54
C SER A 87 5.07 -4.93 -20.71
N LEU A 88 5.53 -4.04 -21.56
CA LEU A 88 4.81 -2.84 -21.97
C LEU A 88 4.26 -3.03 -23.39
N PHE A 89 3.01 -2.71 -23.60
CA PHE A 89 2.34 -2.72 -24.89
C PHE A 89 1.84 -1.32 -25.21
N THR A 90 2.13 -0.86 -26.42
CA THR A 90 1.71 0.47 -26.87
C THR A 90 1.04 0.37 -28.25
N PHE A 91 0.05 1.21 -28.49
CA PHE A 91 -0.66 1.32 -29.77
C PHE A 91 -1.28 2.71 -29.95
N GLY A 92 -1.46 3.12 -31.19
CA GLY A 92 -1.94 4.46 -31.53
C GLY A 92 -0.98 5.18 -32.48
N LYS A 93 -1.11 6.52 -32.56
CA LYS A 93 -0.20 7.37 -33.36
C LYS A 93 1.20 7.39 -32.78
N ASN A 94 2.19 7.30 -33.61
CA ASN A 94 3.59 7.28 -33.20
C ASN A 94 4.27 8.64 -33.48
N GLU A 95 4.43 9.42 -32.43
CA GLU A 95 5.23 10.64 -32.42
C GLU A 95 6.55 10.46 -31.64
N GLY A 96 6.98 9.19 -31.50
CA GLY A 96 8.20 8.81 -30.78
C GLY A 96 7.98 8.42 -29.32
N GLN A 97 6.74 8.37 -28.86
CA GLN A 97 6.36 8.03 -27.49
C GLN A 97 5.99 6.55 -27.28
N LEU A 98 5.80 5.79 -28.37
CA LEU A 98 5.40 4.40 -28.28
C LEU A 98 6.51 3.45 -27.77
N GLY A 99 7.74 3.94 -27.63
CA GLY A 99 8.86 3.11 -27.18
C GLY A 99 9.31 2.04 -28.18
N ILE A 100 8.94 2.19 -29.45
CA ILE A 100 9.35 1.31 -30.54
C ILE A 100 10.81 1.62 -30.85
N MET A 101 11.68 0.59 -30.81
CA MET A 101 13.14 0.74 -30.95
C MET A 101 13.69 0.12 -32.23
N ASP A 102 12.83 -0.37 -33.08
CA ASP A 102 13.21 -1.02 -34.34
C ASP A 102 13.63 0.00 -35.41
N SER A 103 14.22 -0.50 -36.51
CA SER A 103 14.59 0.31 -37.68
C SER A 103 13.44 1.13 -38.24
N ASP A 104 12.21 0.60 -38.11
CA ASP A 104 11.01 1.17 -38.67
C ASP A 104 10.32 2.17 -37.74
N ALA A 105 10.88 2.42 -36.57
CA ALA A 105 10.27 3.25 -35.54
C ALA A 105 9.86 4.65 -36.00
N ARG A 106 10.60 5.21 -36.97
CA ARG A 106 10.36 6.56 -37.51
C ARG A 106 9.47 6.60 -38.75
N SER A 107 9.43 5.50 -39.52
CA SER A 107 8.58 5.36 -40.70
C SER A 107 7.16 4.95 -40.36
N LEU A 108 6.95 4.35 -39.17
CA LEU A 108 5.65 3.90 -38.69
C LEU A 108 4.88 5.07 -38.10
N GLU A 109 3.90 5.60 -38.80
CA GLU A 109 3.06 6.71 -38.34
C GLU A 109 2.02 6.24 -37.30
N THR A 110 1.47 5.04 -37.48
CA THR A 110 0.40 4.52 -36.65
C THR A 110 0.59 3.03 -36.36
N GLN A 111 0.56 2.66 -35.11
CA GLN A 111 0.54 1.28 -34.64
C GLN A 111 -0.88 0.90 -34.21
N VAL A 112 -1.64 0.24 -35.08
CA VAL A 112 -3.07 -0.06 -34.82
C VAL A 112 -3.26 -1.17 -33.80
N THR A 113 -2.43 -2.20 -33.83
CA THR A 113 -2.53 -3.34 -32.89
C THR A 113 -1.54 -3.20 -31.75
N PRO A 114 -1.86 -3.68 -30.54
CA PRO A 114 -0.92 -3.65 -29.43
C PRO A 114 0.41 -4.28 -29.79
N ARG A 115 1.50 -3.55 -29.60
CA ARG A 115 2.87 -4.00 -29.85
C ARG A 115 3.67 -4.02 -28.56
N LYS A 116 4.31 -5.15 -28.29
CA LYS A 116 5.21 -5.30 -27.15
C LYS A 116 6.47 -4.49 -27.38
N VAL A 117 6.81 -3.64 -26.43
CA VAL A 117 7.95 -2.72 -26.52
C VAL A 117 8.82 -2.84 -25.28
N ALA A 118 10.10 -2.54 -25.43
CA ALA A 118 11.08 -2.38 -24.34
C ALA A 118 11.21 -3.58 -23.38
N ALA A 119 10.88 -4.80 -23.80
CA ALA A 119 10.85 -5.98 -22.92
C ALA A 119 12.17 -6.31 -22.21
N SER A 120 13.31 -5.99 -22.85
CA SER A 120 14.64 -6.22 -22.27
C SER A 120 15.18 -5.07 -21.43
N LEU A 121 14.41 -3.96 -21.32
CA LEU A 121 14.87 -2.75 -20.65
C LEU A 121 14.56 -2.77 -19.15
N PHE A 122 13.48 -3.45 -18.75
CA PHE A 122 13.00 -3.43 -17.38
C PHE A 122 13.70 -4.49 -16.53
N ALA A 123 14.34 -4.03 -15.45
CA ALA A 123 15.02 -4.92 -14.51
C ALA A 123 14.09 -5.45 -13.40
N SER A 124 12.94 -4.80 -13.22
CA SER A 124 11.89 -5.18 -12.25
C SER A 124 10.50 -5.01 -12.87
N PRO A 125 9.45 -5.60 -12.29
CA PRO A 125 8.10 -5.47 -12.79
C PRO A 125 7.61 -4.02 -12.91
N ILE A 126 6.66 -3.80 -13.83
CA ILE A 126 6.03 -2.49 -14.02
C ILE A 126 4.92 -2.34 -12.98
N GLN A 127 5.04 -1.36 -12.10
CA GLN A 127 4.04 -1.05 -11.09
C GLN A 127 2.89 -0.20 -11.66
N SER A 128 3.23 0.80 -12.48
CA SER A 128 2.23 1.66 -13.12
C SER A 128 2.78 2.33 -14.38
N ALA A 129 1.89 2.73 -15.27
CA ALA A 129 2.23 3.51 -16.44
C ALA A 129 1.32 4.73 -16.59
N CYS A 130 1.85 5.78 -17.16
CA CYS A 130 1.13 7.00 -17.47
C CYS A 130 1.37 7.38 -18.95
N ALA A 131 0.33 7.73 -19.67
CA ALA A 131 0.40 8.15 -21.07
C ALA A 131 0.07 9.63 -21.19
N ILE A 132 0.97 10.39 -21.80
CA ILE A 132 0.72 11.78 -22.23
C ILE A 132 1.00 11.89 -23.73
N ASP A 133 0.56 12.93 -24.39
CA ASP A 133 0.62 13.04 -25.85
C ASP A 133 2.03 12.79 -26.40
N LYS A 134 3.06 13.26 -25.71
CA LYS A 134 4.46 13.22 -26.16
C LYS A 134 5.31 12.14 -25.51
N ALA A 135 4.77 11.42 -24.54
CA ALA A 135 5.54 10.39 -23.83
C ALA A 135 4.68 9.28 -23.24
N THR A 136 5.28 8.12 -23.10
CA THR A 136 4.86 7.05 -22.20
C THR A 136 5.83 6.98 -21.04
N VAL A 137 5.32 6.97 -19.81
CA VAL A 137 6.11 6.96 -18.58
C VAL A 137 5.75 5.74 -17.77
N CYS A 138 6.75 4.98 -17.34
CA CYS A 138 6.57 3.77 -16.53
C CYS A 138 7.26 3.91 -15.19
N LEU A 139 6.58 3.51 -14.13
CA LEU A 139 7.13 3.31 -12.80
C LEU A 139 7.31 1.81 -12.58
N LEU A 140 8.48 1.42 -12.18
CA LEU A 140 8.79 0.03 -11.83
C LEU A 140 8.61 -0.20 -10.32
N GLU A 141 8.48 -1.45 -9.90
CA GLU A 141 8.47 -1.83 -8.47
C GLU A 141 9.77 -1.46 -7.76
N SER A 142 10.89 -1.37 -8.49
CA SER A 142 12.16 -0.82 -8.00
C SER A 142 12.12 0.70 -7.75
N HIS A 143 10.96 1.35 -7.95
CA HIS A 143 10.76 2.80 -7.89
C HIS A 143 11.54 3.59 -8.93
N GLU A 144 12.03 2.94 -9.96
CA GLU A 144 12.68 3.57 -11.10
C GLU A 144 11.63 4.07 -12.10
N VAL A 145 11.88 5.25 -12.67
CA VAL A 145 10.98 5.86 -13.64
C VAL A 145 11.64 5.93 -15.00
N PHE A 146 10.99 5.32 -15.99
CA PHE A 146 11.42 5.35 -17.39
C PHE A 146 10.46 6.20 -18.23
N VAL A 147 11.01 7.00 -19.10
CA VAL A 147 10.26 7.85 -20.05
C VAL A 147 10.62 7.47 -21.47
N PHE A 148 9.62 7.18 -22.27
CA PHE A 148 9.73 6.95 -23.71
C PHE A 148 9.22 8.19 -24.44
N ALA A 149 10.06 8.84 -25.20
CA ALA A 149 9.74 10.05 -25.95
C ALA A 149 10.74 10.24 -27.10
N ASN A 150 10.37 11.00 -28.12
CA ASN A 150 11.27 11.36 -29.22
C ASN A 150 12.06 10.15 -29.82
N TYR A 151 11.38 9.01 -29.98
CA TYR A 151 11.95 7.76 -30.54
C TYR A 151 13.10 7.16 -29.68
N GLY A 152 13.05 7.32 -28.39
CA GLY A 152 14.02 6.74 -27.48
C GLY A 152 13.51 6.69 -26.04
N TYR A 153 14.40 6.45 -25.09
CA TYR A 153 14.05 6.37 -23.68
C TYR A 153 15.10 7.00 -22.77
N ALA A 154 14.69 7.37 -21.59
CA ALA A 154 15.59 7.78 -20.53
C ALA A 154 15.05 7.36 -19.16
N LYS A 155 15.96 7.06 -18.25
CA LYS A 155 15.66 6.91 -16.83
C LYS A 155 15.68 8.28 -16.16
N VAL A 156 14.61 8.63 -15.47
CA VAL A 156 14.49 9.91 -14.78
C VAL A 156 14.97 9.75 -13.34
N GLN A 157 15.86 10.63 -12.93
CA GLN A 157 16.35 10.69 -11.55
C GLN A 157 15.67 11.84 -10.83
N PHE A 158 15.04 11.54 -9.70
CA PHE A 158 14.41 12.53 -8.84
C PHE A 158 15.38 12.96 -7.74
N PRO A 159 15.37 14.24 -7.35
CA PRO A 159 16.18 14.72 -6.23
C PRO A 159 15.51 14.35 -4.90
N LEU A 160 15.42 13.04 -4.62
CA LEU A 160 14.86 12.50 -3.39
C LEU A 160 15.86 12.68 -2.26
N GLU A 161 15.51 13.52 -1.28
CA GLU A 161 16.34 13.69 -0.09
C GLU A 161 16.17 12.50 0.85
N GLY A 162 17.26 11.91 1.30
CA GLY A 162 17.27 10.78 2.23
C GLY A 162 16.64 11.14 3.58
N PHE A 163 16.84 12.38 4.04
CA PHE A 163 16.25 12.90 5.27
C PHE A 163 15.53 14.21 4.98
N SER A 164 14.35 14.39 5.55
CA SER A 164 13.71 15.70 5.54
C SER A 164 14.50 16.65 6.46
N ASN A 165 15.01 17.74 5.90
CA ASN A 165 15.67 18.82 6.69
C ASN A 165 14.76 19.38 7.80
N TYR A 166 13.47 19.19 7.67
CA TYR A 166 12.46 19.60 8.65
C TYR A 166 12.56 18.79 9.95
N PHE A 167 12.70 17.46 9.85
CA PHE A 167 12.85 16.61 11.04
C PHE A 167 14.17 16.86 11.76
N LEU A 168 15.24 17.12 11.02
CA LEU A 168 16.54 17.49 11.63
C LEU A 168 16.47 18.82 12.41
N LYS A 169 15.59 19.76 12.02
CA LYS A 169 15.45 21.05 12.71
C LYS A 169 14.53 21.00 13.94
N GLN A 170 13.59 20.07 14.01
CA GLN A 170 12.60 19.99 15.10
C GLN A 170 12.82 18.86 16.11
N SER A 171 13.56 17.83 15.78
CA SER A 171 13.70 16.65 16.60
C SER A 171 15.17 16.30 16.77
N PHE A 172 15.69 16.41 17.99
CA PHE A 172 17.01 15.89 18.35
C PHE A 172 17.06 14.35 18.38
N ARG A 173 15.96 13.68 18.08
CA ARG A 173 15.87 12.22 17.97
C ARG A 173 15.41 11.87 16.59
N VAL A 174 16.27 11.21 15.82
CA VAL A 174 15.89 10.51 14.59
C VAL A 174 14.90 9.43 15.01
N THR A 175 13.64 9.59 14.63
CA THR A 175 12.65 8.54 14.85
C THR A 175 12.84 7.46 13.78
N THR A 176 12.55 6.22 14.12
CA THR A 176 12.67 5.08 13.20
C THR A 176 11.84 5.23 11.92
N TYR A 177 10.84 6.10 11.91
CA TYR A 177 10.07 6.51 10.73
C TYR A 177 10.90 7.20 9.65
N ASP A 178 11.99 7.82 10.00
CA ASP A 178 12.84 8.57 9.06
C ASP A 178 13.82 7.68 8.29
N ASN A 179 13.94 6.42 8.67
CA ASN A 179 14.85 5.47 8.02
C ASN A 179 14.28 4.80 6.76
N ALA A 180 12.96 4.92 6.51
CA ALA A 180 12.38 4.40 5.28
C ALA A 180 12.90 5.21 4.07
N PRO A 181 13.40 4.54 3.01
CA PRO A 181 13.88 5.22 1.82
C PRO A 181 12.75 6.01 1.19
N ASN A 182 13.02 7.27 0.82
CA ASN A 182 12.07 8.07 0.06
C ASN A 182 12.03 7.55 -1.38
N SER A 183 10.89 7.12 -1.86
CA SER A 183 10.71 6.49 -3.16
C SER A 183 9.50 7.06 -3.89
N ILE A 184 9.48 7.01 -5.22
CA ILE A 184 8.31 7.41 -6.01
C ILE A 184 7.26 6.29 -5.94
N LEU A 185 6.03 6.65 -5.55
CA LEU A 185 4.92 5.71 -5.43
C LEU A 185 3.87 5.87 -6.52
N LYS A 186 3.69 7.07 -7.06
CA LYS A 186 2.63 7.34 -8.02
C LYS A 186 3.10 8.27 -9.12
N LEU A 187 2.67 7.98 -10.34
CA LEU A 187 2.82 8.83 -11.52
C LEU A 187 1.47 9.26 -12.04
N THR A 188 1.38 10.49 -12.49
CA THR A 188 0.25 11.01 -13.26
C THR A 188 0.74 12.03 -14.25
N GLY A 189 0.02 12.25 -15.33
CA GLY A 189 0.44 13.20 -16.35
C GLY A 189 -0.74 13.83 -17.06
N GLY A 190 -0.48 15.01 -17.63
CA GLY A 190 -1.43 15.73 -18.44
C GLY A 190 -0.67 16.74 -19.30
N GLY A 191 -1.14 16.95 -20.55
CA GLY A 191 -0.44 17.78 -21.50
C GLY A 191 1.00 17.33 -21.72
N ASP A 192 1.94 18.23 -21.48
CA ASP A 192 3.38 17.97 -21.59
C ASP A 192 4.04 17.71 -20.22
N THR A 193 3.27 17.70 -19.13
CA THR A 193 3.77 17.64 -17.77
C THR A 193 3.49 16.28 -17.13
N VAL A 194 4.52 15.72 -16.51
CA VAL A 194 4.41 14.53 -15.67
C VAL A 194 4.64 14.90 -14.22
N CYS A 195 3.83 14.35 -13.36
CA CYS A 195 3.86 14.56 -11.93
C CYS A 195 4.16 13.23 -11.23
N ALA A 196 5.09 13.25 -10.29
CA ALA A 196 5.48 12.11 -9.48
C ALA A 196 5.30 12.43 -8.00
N MET A 197 4.68 11.52 -7.26
CA MET A 197 4.47 11.64 -5.83
C MET A 197 5.36 10.64 -5.09
N SER A 198 6.04 11.12 -4.05
CA SER A 198 6.92 10.29 -3.23
C SER A 198 6.19 9.68 -2.04
N SER A 199 6.82 8.67 -1.42
CA SER A 199 6.34 8.01 -0.19
C SER A 199 6.21 8.96 1.01
N ARG A 200 6.90 10.11 0.97
CA ARG A 200 6.80 11.17 1.98
C ARG A 200 5.81 12.27 1.64
N GLY A 201 4.96 12.06 0.63
CA GLY A 201 3.98 13.05 0.20
C GLY A 201 4.57 14.29 -0.46
N GLU A 202 5.82 14.23 -0.94
CA GLU A 202 6.42 15.26 -1.78
C GLU A 202 5.94 15.07 -3.21
N VAL A 203 5.79 16.18 -3.94
CA VAL A 203 5.37 16.13 -5.34
C VAL A 203 6.42 16.78 -6.22
N TYR A 204 6.80 16.05 -7.25
CA TYR A 204 7.79 16.45 -8.25
C TYR A 204 7.12 16.58 -9.60
N THR A 205 7.60 17.51 -10.42
CA THR A 205 7.15 17.67 -11.81
C THR A 205 8.32 17.78 -12.76
N PHE A 206 8.15 17.23 -13.95
CA PHE A 206 9.01 17.46 -15.10
C PHE A 206 8.15 17.56 -16.37
N ALA A 207 8.67 18.24 -17.37
CA ALA A 207 7.99 18.42 -18.65
C ALA A 207 8.77 17.77 -19.78
N ILE A 208 8.03 17.36 -20.80
CA ILE A 208 8.59 16.81 -22.04
C ILE A 208 8.54 17.90 -23.11
N THR A 209 9.70 18.29 -23.62
CA THR A 209 9.82 19.29 -24.69
C THR A 209 10.13 18.60 -26.01
N GLN A 210 9.36 18.91 -27.04
CA GLN A 210 9.74 18.54 -28.41
C GLN A 210 10.86 19.44 -28.89
N ARG A 211 12.04 18.86 -29.13
CA ARG A 211 13.07 19.57 -29.88
C ARG A 211 12.74 19.51 -31.36
N GLN A 212 12.60 20.67 -31.98
CA GLN A 212 12.49 20.84 -33.44
C GLN A 212 13.84 20.66 -34.16
N ASP A 213 14.79 19.98 -33.59
CA ASP A 213 16.07 19.77 -34.27
C ASP A 213 15.89 18.77 -35.41
N ASN A 214 15.95 19.29 -36.63
CA ASN A 214 15.95 18.58 -37.91
C ASN A 214 17.17 17.64 -38.12
N LEU A 215 17.60 16.95 -37.08
CA LEU A 215 18.74 16.03 -37.19
C LEU A 215 18.24 14.61 -37.49
N ALA A 216 18.15 14.38 -38.81
CA ALA A 216 17.72 13.14 -39.46
C ALA A 216 18.64 11.92 -39.19
N SER A 217 19.72 12.03 -38.44
CA SER A 217 20.71 10.95 -38.31
C SER A 217 20.99 10.47 -36.89
N ALA A 218 20.12 10.71 -35.95
CA ALA A 218 20.42 10.33 -34.61
C ALA A 218 19.91 8.92 -34.30
N SER A 219 20.79 8.01 -33.90
CA SER A 219 20.45 6.71 -33.33
C SER A 219 19.37 6.84 -32.23
N THR A 220 18.28 6.09 -32.37
CA THR A 220 17.15 6.04 -31.44
C THR A 220 17.55 5.58 -30.04
N THR A 221 18.70 4.92 -29.95
CA THR A 221 19.22 4.32 -28.71
C THR A 221 20.15 5.23 -27.92
N ASN A 222 20.35 6.50 -28.32
CA ASN A 222 21.20 7.41 -27.56
C ASN A 222 20.42 8.12 -26.41
N PRO A 223 20.61 7.70 -25.17
CA PRO A 223 19.86 8.27 -24.02
C PRO A 223 20.15 9.76 -23.79
N ALA A 224 21.31 10.24 -24.23
CA ALA A 224 21.70 11.65 -24.05
C ALA A 224 20.80 12.62 -24.81
N LYS A 225 20.26 12.23 -25.97
CA LYS A 225 19.35 13.08 -26.76
C LYS A 225 17.99 13.23 -26.12
N ILE A 226 17.49 12.19 -25.48
CA ILE A 226 16.19 12.21 -24.80
C ILE A 226 16.29 12.98 -23.50
N ARG A 227 17.41 12.86 -22.76
CA ARG A 227 17.65 13.66 -21.54
C ARG A 227 17.53 15.15 -21.80
N GLY A 228 17.94 15.64 -22.96
CA GLY A 228 17.77 17.04 -23.36
C GLY A 228 16.32 17.46 -23.63
N ALA A 229 15.42 16.52 -23.89
CA ALA A 229 13.98 16.76 -24.08
C ALA A 229 13.18 16.65 -22.77
N ILE A 230 13.77 16.10 -21.72
CA ILE A 230 13.15 15.97 -20.40
C ILE A 230 13.74 17.05 -19.50
N THR A 231 12.89 17.90 -18.94
CA THR A 231 13.32 18.89 -17.97
C THR A 231 13.73 18.19 -16.66
N THR A 232 14.66 18.76 -15.92
CA THR A 232 15.03 18.21 -14.60
C THR A 232 13.83 18.20 -13.67
N PRO A 233 13.55 17.07 -12.98
CA PRO A 233 12.46 16.99 -12.01
C PRO A 233 12.62 18.05 -10.93
N GLN A 234 11.56 18.79 -10.69
CA GLN A 234 11.54 19.85 -9.69
C GLN A 234 10.51 19.55 -8.62
N ARG A 235 10.92 19.68 -7.36
CA ARG A 235 10.01 19.55 -6.23
C ARG A 235 9.11 20.78 -6.15
N ILE A 236 7.82 20.57 -6.33
CA ILE A 236 6.80 21.63 -6.32
C ILE A 236 6.00 21.66 -5.02
N TRP A 237 5.95 20.52 -4.30
CA TRP A 237 5.27 20.38 -3.03
C TRP A 237 6.18 19.70 -2.05
N SER A 238 6.40 20.34 -0.90
CA SER A 238 7.21 19.81 0.21
C SER A 238 6.42 20.01 1.50
N PRO A 239 5.84 18.96 2.07
CA PRO A 239 5.03 19.08 3.27
C PRO A 239 5.89 19.44 4.48
N LYS A 240 5.45 20.43 5.27
CA LYS A 240 6.08 20.80 6.55
C LYS A 240 5.54 19.99 7.72
N LYS A 241 4.35 19.42 7.57
CA LYS A 241 3.65 18.58 8.56
C LYS A 241 3.14 17.34 7.86
N SER A 242 3.05 16.20 8.56
CA SER A 242 2.51 14.95 8.00
C SER A 242 1.08 15.11 7.45
N SER A 243 0.25 15.90 8.11
CA SER A 243 -1.11 16.21 7.63
C SER A 243 -1.14 16.90 6.25
N MET A 244 -0.05 17.53 5.86
CA MET A 244 0.11 18.20 4.55
C MET A 244 0.78 17.31 3.49
N ASN A 245 1.11 16.06 3.80
CA ASN A 245 1.60 15.10 2.83
C ASN A 245 0.59 15.00 1.68
N ALA A 246 1.07 15.02 0.43
CA ALA A 246 0.21 14.78 -0.70
C ALA A 246 -0.30 13.32 -0.65
N ARG A 247 -1.61 13.17 -0.74
CA ARG A 247 -2.30 11.88 -0.78
C ARG A 247 -2.61 11.45 -2.20
N ASP A 248 -3.04 12.41 -3.01
CA ASP A 248 -3.38 12.17 -4.41
C ASP A 248 -3.13 13.41 -5.26
N VAL A 249 -2.81 13.19 -6.54
CA VAL A 249 -2.43 14.26 -7.48
C VAL A 249 -3.06 14.01 -8.83
N GLY A 250 -3.60 15.07 -9.46
CA GLY A 250 -4.09 15.08 -10.84
C GLY A 250 -3.43 16.22 -11.63
N VAL A 251 -3.17 16.00 -12.91
CA VAL A 251 -2.58 16.98 -13.83
C VAL A 251 -3.52 17.17 -15.01
N ASP A 252 -3.81 18.41 -15.39
CA ASP A 252 -4.62 18.72 -16.56
C ASP A 252 -3.77 18.93 -17.83
N ALA A 253 -4.46 19.18 -18.95
CA ALA A 253 -3.81 19.38 -20.24
C ALA A 253 -2.86 20.59 -20.27
N ASP A 254 -3.11 21.62 -19.46
CA ASP A 254 -2.28 22.83 -19.38
C ASP A 254 -1.11 22.67 -18.39
N GLY A 255 -0.95 21.52 -17.78
CA GLY A 255 0.04 21.24 -16.75
C GLY A 255 -0.27 21.88 -15.39
N SER A 256 -1.51 22.37 -15.20
CA SER A 256 -1.99 22.75 -13.88
C SER A 256 -2.26 21.51 -13.03
N ILE A 257 -2.04 21.62 -11.74
CA ILE A 257 -2.04 20.49 -10.84
C ILE A 257 -3.09 20.71 -9.76
N ILE A 258 -3.83 19.66 -9.47
CA ILE A 258 -4.68 19.56 -8.29
C ILE A 258 -4.14 18.46 -7.40
N LEU A 259 -4.04 18.72 -6.10
CA LEU A 259 -3.60 17.70 -5.13
C LEU A 259 -4.51 17.70 -3.89
N SER A 260 -4.69 16.54 -3.31
CA SER A 260 -5.27 16.36 -1.97
C SER A 260 -4.17 16.05 -0.97
N THR A 261 -4.35 16.50 0.27
CA THR A 261 -3.44 16.21 1.39
C THR A 261 -4.02 15.10 2.28
N GLU A 262 -3.20 14.52 3.16
CA GLU A 262 -3.67 13.54 4.15
C GLU A 262 -4.76 14.10 5.07
N GLU A 263 -4.72 15.38 5.39
CA GLU A 263 -5.79 16.08 6.11
C GLU A 263 -7.09 16.22 5.30
N GLY A 264 -7.05 15.89 3.99
CA GLY A 264 -8.21 16.00 3.09
C GLY A 264 -8.44 17.41 2.53
N SER A 265 -7.49 18.33 2.67
CA SER A 265 -7.57 19.63 2.01
C SER A 265 -7.13 19.53 0.55
N VAL A 266 -7.70 20.35 -0.32
CA VAL A 266 -7.39 20.38 -1.75
C VAL A 266 -6.65 21.66 -2.10
N TRP A 267 -5.59 21.48 -2.86
CA TRP A 267 -4.75 22.57 -3.36
C TRP A 267 -4.66 22.53 -4.88
N LYS A 268 -4.82 23.68 -5.52
CA LYS A 268 -4.69 23.83 -6.96
C LYS A 268 -3.49 24.70 -7.29
N ARG A 269 -2.61 24.21 -8.17
CA ARG A 269 -1.46 24.92 -8.69
C ARG A 269 -1.80 25.44 -10.09
N THR A 270 -1.89 26.75 -10.25
CA THR A 270 -2.23 27.40 -11.51
C THR A 270 -1.18 28.42 -11.93
N LYS A 271 -1.09 28.70 -13.20
CA LYS A 271 -0.20 29.71 -13.75
C LYS A 271 -0.62 31.10 -13.25
N ARG A 272 0.34 31.95 -12.90
CA ARG A 272 0.07 33.33 -12.47
C ARG A 272 -0.38 34.16 -13.66
N ALA A 273 -1.42 34.98 -13.47
CA ALA A 273 -2.00 35.80 -14.53
C ALA A 273 -1.06 36.85 -15.14
N ASN A 274 -0.01 37.26 -14.39
CA ASN A 274 0.91 38.34 -14.81
C ASN A 274 2.13 37.83 -15.59
N VAL A 275 2.20 36.54 -15.92
CA VAL A 275 3.30 36.00 -16.73
C VAL A 275 3.05 36.41 -18.18
N LYS A 276 3.81 37.39 -18.68
CA LYS A 276 3.79 37.77 -20.09
C LYS A 276 4.11 36.55 -20.95
N ILE A 277 3.21 36.17 -21.82
CA ILE A 277 3.47 35.14 -22.82
C ILE A 277 4.52 35.75 -23.77
N PRO A 278 5.72 35.16 -23.89
CA PRO A 278 6.69 35.66 -24.86
C PRO A 278 6.09 35.57 -26.24
N THR A 279 6.00 36.69 -26.93
CA THR A 279 5.47 36.82 -28.28
C THR A 279 6.38 36.26 -29.37
N THR A 280 7.53 35.73 -29.00
CA THR A 280 8.46 35.08 -29.89
C THR A 280 8.47 33.58 -29.62
N SER A 281 8.36 32.80 -30.67
CA SER A 281 8.20 31.37 -30.81
C SER A 281 9.34 30.48 -30.22
N ALA A 282 9.93 30.86 -29.10
CA ALA A 282 10.73 29.97 -28.29
C ALA A 282 9.78 29.23 -27.34
N VAL A 283 9.65 27.94 -27.50
CA VAL A 283 8.95 27.04 -26.59
C VAL A 283 9.31 27.40 -25.14
N GLY A 284 8.34 27.95 -24.41
CA GLY A 284 8.58 28.55 -23.12
C GLY A 284 9.09 27.52 -22.14
N GLU A 285 10.32 27.73 -21.69
CA GLU A 285 10.97 26.93 -20.66
C GLU A 285 10.03 26.89 -19.44
N TYR A 286 9.72 25.68 -18.96
CA TYR A 286 8.92 25.49 -17.75
C TYR A 286 9.61 26.16 -16.57
N LYS A 287 9.00 27.24 -16.06
CA LYS A 287 9.51 27.96 -14.88
C LYS A 287 8.57 27.74 -13.69
N PRO A 288 8.98 27.01 -12.64
CA PRO A 288 8.13 26.73 -11.49
C PRO A 288 7.61 27.99 -10.80
N LYS A 289 8.37 29.09 -10.85
CA LYS A 289 8.00 30.40 -10.27
C LYS A 289 6.78 31.05 -10.95
N ASP A 290 6.42 30.61 -12.16
CA ASP A 290 5.27 31.11 -12.89
C ASP A 290 3.95 30.54 -12.37
N TYR A 291 4.00 29.58 -11.47
CA TYR A 291 2.83 28.91 -10.91
C TYR A 291 2.68 29.22 -9.42
N LYS A 292 1.46 29.14 -8.93
CA LYS A 292 1.13 29.35 -7.51
C LYS A 292 0.13 28.30 -7.05
N PHE A 293 0.37 27.74 -5.86
CA PHE A 293 -0.63 26.95 -5.15
C PHE A 293 -1.64 27.85 -4.46
N SER A 294 -2.90 27.47 -4.53
CA SER A 294 -3.98 28.05 -3.74
C SER A 294 -4.87 26.93 -3.19
N ARG A 295 -5.26 27.06 -1.94
CA ARG A 295 -6.22 26.13 -1.34
C ARG A 295 -7.58 26.35 -2.00
N VAL A 296 -8.28 25.27 -2.31
CA VAL A 296 -9.66 25.31 -2.79
C VAL A 296 -10.56 25.40 -1.54
N PRO A 297 -11.29 26.51 -1.35
CA PRO A 297 -12.13 26.67 -0.18
C PRO A 297 -13.35 25.73 -0.23
N GLY A 298 -13.85 25.33 0.94
CA GLY A 298 -15.04 24.49 1.06
C GLY A 298 -14.82 23.00 0.75
N LEU A 299 -13.63 22.59 0.27
CA LEU A 299 -13.28 21.18 0.08
C LEU A 299 -12.43 20.71 1.25
N THR A 300 -13.03 19.85 2.05
CA THR A 300 -12.41 19.15 3.18
C THR A 300 -12.71 17.66 3.05
N ARG A 301 -11.95 16.82 3.71
CA ARG A 301 -12.11 15.36 3.71
C ARG A 301 -11.99 14.73 2.31
N VAL A 302 -11.14 15.28 1.45
CA VAL A 302 -10.97 14.78 0.09
C VAL A 302 -9.99 13.61 0.09
N LEU A 303 -10.43 12.48 -0.50
CA LEU A 303 -9.65 11.26 -0.63
C LEU A 303 -8.81 11.23 -1.89
N ALA A 304 -9.41 11.63 -3.00
CA ALA A 304 -8.79 11.56 -4.31
C ALA A 304 -9.16 12.78 -5.16
N VAL A 305 -8.27 13.11 -6.08
CA VAL A 305 -8.48 14.19 -7.04
C VAL A 305 -8.21 13.70 -8.44
N ARG A 306 -8.95 14.22 -9.40
CA ARG A 306 -8.77 13.92 -10.82
C ARG A 306 -8.78 15.21 -11.62
N ALA A 307 -8.04 15.20 -12.70
CA ALA A 307 -8.06 16.27 -13.71
C ALA A 307 -8.38 15.66 -15.07
N SER A 308 -9.15 16.36 -15.88
CA SER A 308 -9.50 15.93 -17.22
C SER A 308 -8.60 16.60 -18.26
N ALA A 309 -8.57 16.01 -19.46
CA ALA A 309 -7.89 16.60 -20.61
C ALA A 309 -8.49 17.95 -21.06
N TYR A 310 -9.66 18.34 -20.52
CA TYR A 310 -10.39 19.56 -20.88
C TYR A 310 -10.34 20.64 -19.78
N GLY A 311 -9.42 20.50 -18.81
CA GLY A 311 -9.27 21.48 -17.72
C GLY A 311 -10.33 21.42 -16.62
N ALA A 312 -11.16 20.36 -16.61
CA ALA A 312 -12.08 20.11 -15.52
C ALA A 312 -11.40 19.34 -14.40
N TYR A 313 -11.84 19.57 -13.17
CA TYR A 313 -11.31 18.93 -11.98
C TYR A 313 -12.43 18.26 -11.18
N ALA A 314 -12.14 17.11 -10.64
CA ALA A 314 -13.00 16.41 -9.72
C ALA A 314 -12.27 16.15 -8.42
N ALA A 315 -12.96 16.25 -7.31
CA ALA A 315 -12.49 15.87 -5.99
C ALA A 315 -13.48 14.87 -5.40
N ILE A 316 -12.98 13.71 -5.04
CA ILE A 316 -13.76 12.68 -4.36
C ILE A 316 -13.66 12.98 -2.87
N ARG A 317 -14.74 13.43 -2.32
CA ARG A 317 -14.85 13.75 -0.90
C ARG A 317 -15.31 12.50 -0.15
N ARG A 318 -14.67 12.22 0.97
CA ARG A 318 -15.21 11.27 1.92
C ARG A 318 -16.49 11.89 2.50
N ASP A 319 -17.56 11.14 2.48
CA ASP A 319 -18.77 11.54 3.18
C ASP A 319 -18.52 11.68 4.67
N CYS A 320 -19.34 12.42 5.38
CA CYS A 320 -19.22 12.76 6.79
C CYS A 320 -18.83 11.56 7.64
N ASP A 321 -17.53 11.34 7.97
CA ASP A 321 -17.23 9.98 8.26
C ASP A 321 -16.17 9.74 9.27
N VAL A 322 -16.52 10.12 10.46
CA VAL A 322 -15.93 9.60 11.67
C VAL A 322 -16.04 8.07 11.65
N LEU A 323 -17.21 7.53 11.35
CA LEU A 323 -17.46 6.09 11.28
C LEU A 323 -16.55 5.37 10.28
N LYS A 324 -16.40 5.91 9.08
CA LYS A 324 -15.51 5.31 8.06
C LYS A 324 -14.01 5.49 8.33
N THR A 325 -13.63 6.45 9.16
CA THR A 325 -12.24 6.69 9.52
C THR A 325 -11.81 5.92 10.75
N GLN A 326 -12.70 5.68 11.67
CA GLN A 326 -12.40 5.00 12.92
C GLN A 326 -12.61 3.49 12.83
N ILE A 327 -13.59 3.04 12.04
CA ILE A 327 -13.77 1.61 11.79
C ILE A 327 -12.75 1.19 10.75
N VAL A 328 -11.70 0.56 11.22
CA VAL A 328 -10.62 0.02 10.38
C VAL A 328 -10.88 -1.47 10.20
N VAL A 329 -11.08 -1.88 8.96
CA VAL A 329 -11.19 -3.30 8.62
C VAL A 329 -9.79 -3.88 8.51
N GLU A 330 -9.54 -4.98 9.19
CA GLU A 330 -8.28 -5.71 9.10
C GLU A 330 -8.02 -6.18 7.67
N ASP A 331 -6.72 -6.32 7.34
CA ASP A 331 -6.30 -6.84 6.04
C ASP A 331 -6.75 -8.29 5.85
N GLN A 332 -6.87 -8.70 4.59
CA GLN A 332 -7.21 -10.08 4.24
C GLN A 332 -6.20 -11.04 4.85
N ALA A 333 -6.71 -12.02 5.56
CA ALA A 333 -5.92 -12.99 6.32
C ALA A 333 -5.91 -14.40 5.69
N LEU A 334 -6.67 -14.64 4.63
CA LEU A 334 -6.91 -15.96 4.04
C LEU A 334 -5.64 -16.78 3.84
N ARG A 335 -4.62 -16.19 3.24
CA ARG A 335 -3.34 -16.86 3.01
C ARG A 335 -2.62 -17.19 4.32
N ARG A 336 -2.63 -16.28 5.28
CA ARG A 336 -2.03 -16.47 6.61
C ARG A 336 -2.74 -17.58 7.37
N ASP A 337 -4.07 -17.60 7.29
CA ASP A 337 -4.90 -18.54 8.04
C ASP A 337 -4.87 -19.95 7.41
N LEU A 338 -4.67 -20.07 6.10
CA LEU A 338 -4.52 -21.37 5.42
C LEU A 338 -3.08 -21.90 5.43
N PHE A 339 -2.10 -21.05 5.68
CA PHE A 339 -0.68 -21.47 5.73
C PHE A 339 -0.40 -22.58 6.75
N PRO A 340 -1.00 -22.62 7.97
CA PRO A 340 -0.86 -23.73 8.91
C PRO A 340 -1.35 -25.09 8.39
N LEU A 341 -2.24 -25.10 7.39
CA LEU A 341 -2.74 -26.32 6.76
C LEU A 341 -1.76 -26.92 5.74
N LEU A 342 -0.73 -26.18 5.34
CA LEU A 342 0.30 -26.66 4.44
C LEU A 342 1.18 -27.69 5.11
N SER A 343 1.20 -28.92 4.60
CA SER A 343 2.03 -30.00 5.12
C SER A 343 3.54 -29.69 5.07
N LEU A 344 3.94 -28.87 4.08
CA LEU A 344 5.31 -28.40 3.87
C LEU A 344 5.71 -27.22 4.77
N ARG A 345 4.84 -26.75 5.67
CA ARG A 345 5.05 -25.56 6.52
C ARG A 345 6.39 -25.59 7.24
N LYS A 346 6.72 -26.71 7.90
CA LYS A 346 7.97 -26.84 8.65
C LYS A 346 9.23 -26.76 7.79
N LEU A 347 9.10 -27.01 6.48
CA LEU A 347 10.19 -26.84 5.50
C LEU A 347 10.37 -25.37 5.10
N VAL A 348 9.30 -24.60 5.17
CA VAL A 348 9.27 -23.18 4.78
C VAL A 348 9.73 -22.30 5.94
N GLU A 349 9.24 -22.55 7.16
CA GLU A 349 9.52 -21.73 8.36
C GLU A 349 10.92 -21.95 8.96
N GLY A 350 11.56 -23.11 8.75
CA GLY A 350 12.81 -23.46 9.39
C GLY A 350 12.64 -23.92 10.84
N ARG A 351 13.76 -24.31 11.49
CA ARG A 351 13.75 -24.99 12.80
C ARG A 351 13.50 -24.11 14.03
N ASP A 352 13.54 -22.79 13.93
CA ASP A 352 13.70 -21.89 15.08
C ASP A 352 12.42 -21.15 15.51
N SER A 353 11.22 -21.54 15.01
CA SER A 353 9.99 -20.82 15.33
C SER A 353 9.35 -21.18 16.68
N ASP A 354 9.87 -22.22 17.40
CA ASP A 354 9.27 -22.70 18.65
C ASP A 354 9.87 -22.10 19.94
N GLU A 355 10.95 -21.27 19.86
CA GLU A 355 11.53 -20.61 21.03
C GLU A 355 11.36 -19.09 20.99
N HIS A 356 10.47 -18.60 21.84
CA HIS A 356 10.38 -17.23 22.36
C HIS A 356 10.48 -16.08 21.36
N ASP A 357 9.40 -15.84 20.62
CA ASP A 357 9.25 -14.57 19.91
C ASP A 357 8.46 -13.53 20.70
N ASP A 358 8.94 -13.22 21.91
CA ASP A 358 8.50 -12.06 22.71
C ASP A 358 8.96 -10.71 22.10
N ASN A 359 9.61 -10.74 20.95
CA ASN A 359 10.15 -9.56 20.25
C ASN A 359 9.32 -9.12 19.03
N ARG A 360 8.10 -9.67 18.83
CA ARG A 360 7.21 -9.29 17.72
C ARG A 360 6.70 -7.84 17.79
N HIS A 361 6.99 -7.09 18.81
CA HIS A 361 6.62 -5.68 18.95
C HIS A 361 7.67 -4.68 18.46
N ARG A 362 8.50 -5.04 17.48
CA ARG A 362 9.22 -4.02 16.71
C ARG A 362 8.36 -3.53 15.55
N PHE A 363 7.38 -2.74 15.88
CA PHE A 363 6.41 -2.05 15.01
C PHE A 363 7.03 -1.13 13.94
N TRP A 364 8.34 -1.08 13.80
CA TRP A 364 9.05 -0.01 13.09
C TRP A 364 9.88 -0.44 11.90
N GLN A 365 10.09 -1.71 11.77
CA GLN A 365 10.66 -2.24 10.56
C GLN A 365 9.47 -2.57 9.68
N GLY A 366 9.23 -1.76 8.63
CA GLY A 366 8.46 -2.22 7.49
C GLY A 366 9.03 -3.58 7.18
N SER A 367 8.21 -4.63 7.38
CA SER A 367 8.66 -6.01 7.23
C SER A 367 9.44 -6.07 5.92
N PRO A 368 10.75 -6.38 5.92
CA PRO A 368 11.34 -6.83 4.68
C PRO A 368 10.36 -7.91 4.23
N LYS A 369 9.95 -7.89 2.95
CA LYS A 369 9.24 -9.02 2.36
C LYS A 369 10.15 -10.21 2.63
N ILE A 370 9.89 -10.93 3.72
CA ILE A 370 10.62 -12.13 4.09
C ILE A 370 10.31 -13.04 2.92
N ASP A 371 11.31 -13.41 2.17
CA ASP A 371 11.16 -14.45 1.16
C ASP A 371 10.82 -15.70 1.97
N GLU A 372 9.51 -15.95 2.16
CA GLU A 372 8.98 -17.05 2.96
C GLU A 372 9.58 -18.40 2.52
N LEU A 373 10.04 -18.47 1.27
CA LEU A 373 10.67 -19.66 0.70
C LEU A 373 12.20 -19.66 0.80
N LYS A 374 12.80 -18.69 1.50
CA LYS A 374 14.25 -18.55 1.57
C LYS A 374 14.94 -19.80 2.15
N VAL A 375 14.39 -20.33 3.24
CA VAL A 375 14.92 -21.53 3.90
C VAL A 375 14.89 -22.73 2.96
N LEU A 376 13.78 -22.94 2.27
CA LEU A 376 13.64 -24.04 1.32
C LEU A 376 14.55 -23.85 0.09
N LYS A 377 14.70 -22.66 -0.43
CA LYS A 377 15.64 -22.33 -1.51
C LYS A 377 17.09 -22.59 -1.11
N GLU A 378 17.48 -22.20 0.09
CA GLU A 378 18.82 -22.46 0.62
C GLU A 378 19.06 -23.95 0.84
N ALA A 379 18.08 -24.70 1.35
CA ALA A 379 18.16 -26.15 1.51
C ALA A 379 18.37 -26.85 0.16
N ILE A 380 17.61 -26.48 -0.88
CA ILE A 380 17.75 -27.02 -2.23
C ILE A 380 19.13 -26.69 -2.83
N LEU A 381 19.65 -25.48 -2.61
CA LEU A 381 20.97 -25.08 -3.14
C LEU A 381 22.14 -25.74 -2.43
N GLN A 382 22.01 -26.07 -1.14
CA GLN A 382 23.06 -26.69 -0.33
C GLN A 382 23.06 -28.23 -0.43
N SER A 383 21.96 -28.83 -0.85
CA SER A 383 21.79 -30.27 -0.96
C SER A 383 22.77 -30.89 -1.97
N LYS A 384 23.34 -32.00 -1.59
CA LYS A 384 24.16 -32.84 -2.49
C LYS A 384 23.33 -33.88 -3.24
N ASP A 385 22.30 -34.38 -2.58
CA ASP A 385 21.30 -35.28 -3.13
C ASP A 385 19.93 -34.82 -2.64
N ILE A 386 19.25 -34.10 -3.54
CA ILE A 386 17.97 -33.47 -3.22
C ILE A 386 16.92 -34.50 -2.82
N GLU A 387 16.96 -35.71 -3.39
CA GLU A 387 15.92 -36.70 -3.14
C GLU A 387 16.03 -37.31 -1.74
N THR A 388 17.24 -37.67 -1.32
CA THR A 388 17.48 -38.19 0.04
C THR A 388 17.23 -37.11 1.09
N ASP A 389 17.73 -35.89 0.86
CA ASP A 389 17.57 -34.79 1.81
C ASP A 389 16.09 -34.37 1.96
N LEU A 390 15.33 -34.36 0.87
CA LEU A 390 13.87 -34.09 0.89
C LEU A 390 13.09 -35.25 1.52
N SER A 391 13.49 -36.51 1.28
CA SER A 391 12.86 -37.67 1.90
C SER A 391 13.02 -37.65 3.41
N ASP A 392 14.25 -37.38 3.91
CA ASP A 392 14.53 -37.25 5.34
C ASP A 392 13.77 -36.07 5.98
N LEU A 393 13.62 -34.97 5.25
CA LEU A 393 12.82 -33.81 5.67
C LEU A 393 11.34 -34.15 5.70
N ALA A 394 10.82 -34.81 4.67
CA ALA A 394 9.44 -35.24 4.57
C ALA A 394 9.07 -36.22 5.71
N ALA A 395 9.92 -37.22 5.97
CA ALA A 395 9.70 -38.15 7.09
C ALA A 395 9.60 -37.46 8.44
N ARG A 396 10.38 -36.39 8.66
CA ARG A 396 10.32 -35.56 9.88
C ARG A 396 9.11 -34.61 9.95
N CYS A 397 8.62 -34.16 8.81
CA CYS A 397 7.49 -33.21 8.76
C CYS A 397 6.12 -33.89 8.83
N PHE A 398 5.98 -35.07 8.24
CA PHE A 398 4.68 -35.72 8.04
C PHE A 398 4.35 -36.81 9.09
N GLY A 399 5.29 -37.17 10.00
CA GLY A 399 5.23 -38.40 10.80
C GLY A 399 3.99 -38.58 11.71
N ASP A 400 3.46 -37.54 12.35
CA ASP A 400 2.30 -37.65 13.27
C ASP A 400 0.99 -37.03 12.73
N ASP A 401 1.05 -36.22 11.69
CA ASP A 401 -0.07 -35.43 11.22
C ASP A 401 -0.78 -35.99 9.98
N SER A 402 -0.34 -37.12 9.44
CA SER A 402 -0.89 -37.68 8.19
C SER A 402 -2.38 -37.99 8.26
N ALA A 403 -2.91 -38.32 9.44
CA ALA A 403 -4.36 -38.56 9.64
C ALA A 403 -5.26 -37.33 9.48
N LYS A 404 -4.68 -36.12 9.40
CA LYS A 404 -5.44 -34.86 9.25
C LYS A 404 -5.72 -34.51 7.79
N TYR A 405 -5.11 -35.25 6.84
CA TYR A 405 -5.21 -34.96 5.41
C TYR A 405 -6.02 -36.05 4.71
N ASP A 406 -6.88 -35.64 3.83
CA ASP A 406 -7.81 -36.49 3.06
C ASP A 406 -7.35 -36.78 1.62
N ALA A 407 -6.19 -36.24 1.25
CA ALA A 407 -5.56 -36.47 -0.04
C ALA A 407 -4.04 -36.52 0.05
N VAL A 408 -3.41 -37.19 -0.92
CA VAL A 408 -1.95 -37.29 -1.03
C VAL A 408 -1.54 -37.04 -2.48
N VAL A 409 -0.51 -36.25 -2.68
CA VAL A 409 0.12 -35.98 -3.98
C VAL A 409 1.47 -36.64 -4.05
N MET A 410 1.74 -37.43 -5.10
CA MET A 410 3.00 -38.13 -5.28
C MET A 410 3.42 -38.20 -6.75
N THR A 411 4.69 -38.52 -6.98
CA THR A 411 5.24 -38.75 -8.32
C THR A 411 5.80 -40.15 -8.44
N SER A 412 5.98 -40.64 -9.64
CA SER A 412 6.63 -41.92 -9.88
C SER A 412 8.17 -41.88 -9.80
N THR A 413 8.75 -40.67 -9.72
CA THR A 413 10.20 -40.44 -9.68
C THR A 413 10.78 -40.40 -8.27
N SER A 414 9.90 -40.28 -7.23
CA SER A 414 10.28 -40.20 -5.82
C SER A 414 9.26 -40.93 -4.96
N ASP A 415 9.72 -41.52 -3.84
CA ASP A 415 8.87 -42.18 -2.86
C ASP A 415 8.18 -41.21 -1.89
N ILE A 416 8.38 -39.89 -2.08
CA ILE A 416 7.81 -38.87 -1.21
C ILE A 416 6.33 -38.68 -1.56
N ALA A 417 5.49 -38.93 -0.56
CA ALA A 417 4.05 -38.70 -0.63
C ALA A 417 3.73 -37.43 0.18
N ILE A 418 3.24 -36.37 -0.47
CA ILE A 418 2.96 -35.08 0.16
C ILE A 418 1.46 -35.02 0.52
N PRO A 419 1.12 -34.98 1.84
CA PRO A 419 -0.26 -34.85 2.28
C PRO A 419 -0.84 -33.48 1.91
N VAL A 420 -2.08 -33.46 1.44
CA VAL A 420 -2.83 -32.24 1.06
C VAL A 420 -4.31 -32.40 1.39
N HIS A 421 -5.07 -31.33 1.34
CA HIS A 421 -6.53 -31.37 1.50
C HIS A 421 -7.24 -31.40 0.16
N ARG A 422 -8.26 -32.23 0.02
CA ARG A 422 -9.09 -32.35 -1.18
C ARG A 422 -9.75 -31.01 -1.52
N PHE A 423 -10.29 -30.31 -0.50
CA PHE A 423 -10.93 -29.02 -0.73
C PHE A 423 -9.99 -27.98 -1.37
N MET A 424 -8.67 -28.03 -1.06
CA MET A 424 -7.68 -27.14 -1.71
C MET A 424 -7.44 -27.51 -3.17
N LEU A 425 -7.32 -28.80 -3.48
CA LEU A 425 -7.19 -29.29 -4.85
C LEU A 425 -8.40 -28.92 -5.71
N THR A 426 -9.59 -29.11 -5.16
CA THR A 426 -10.87 -28.84 -5.84
C THR A 426 -11.15 -27.33 -5.93
N ALA A 427 -10.73 -26.53 -4.95
CA ALA A 427 -10.83 -25.08 -5.00
C ALA A 427 -10.02 -24.49 -6.14
N ARG A 428 -8.75 -24.88 -6.26
CA ARG A 428 -7.79 -24.30 -7.19
C ARG A 428 -7.92 -24.79 -8.63
N SER A 429 -8.46 -26.01 -8.83
CA SER A 429 -8.56 -26.62 -10.15
C SER A 429 -9.97 -27.11 -10.46
N LYS A 430 -10.59 -26.50 -11.48
CA LYS A 430 -11.87 -26.96 -12.00
C LYS A 430 -11.79 -28.38 -12.58
N VAL A 431 -10.61 -28.78 -13.11
CA VAL A 431 -10.37 -30.11 -13.66
C VAL A 431 -10.39 -31.14 -12.54
N LEU A 432 -9.67 -30.89 -11.44
CA LEU A 432 -9.66 -31.78 -10.27
C LEU A 432 -11.02 -31.81 -9.58
N ARG A 433 -11.73 -30.68 -9.46
CA ARG A 433 -13.09 -30.64 -8.90
C ARG A 433 -14.04 -31.58 -9.62
N ARG A 434 -14.04 -31.56 -10.95
CA ARG A 434 -14.84 -32.51 -11.75
C ARG A 434 -14.34 -33.94 -11.57
N GLY A 435 -13.01 -34.11 -11.60
CA GLY A 435 -12.40 -35.41 -11.47
C GLY A 435 -12.64 -36.08 -10.12
N PHE A 436 -12.63 -35.35 -9.01
CA PHE A 436 -12.91 -35.92 -7.69
C PHE A 436 -14.40 -36.31 -7.53
N ARG A 437 -15.33 -35.63 -8.19
CA ARG A 437 -16.72 -36.08 -8.27
C ARG A 437 -16.81 -37.43 -8.99
N ASP A 438 -16.13 -37.51 -10.15
CA ASP A 438 -16.13 -38.77 -10.93
C ASP A 438 -15.38 -39.89 -10.17
N LEU A 439 -14.35 -39.55 -9.36
CA LEU A 439 -13.60 -40.50 -8.51
C LEU A 439 -14.50 -41.20 -7.48
N CYS A 440 -15.46 -40.49 -6.90
CA CYS A 440 -16.42 -41.09 -5.98
C CYS A 440 -17.31 -42.16 -6.65
N GLU A 441 -17.58 -42.02 -7.96
CA GLU A 441 -18.41 -42.96 -8.73
C GLU A 441 -17.60 -44.11 -9.35
N THR A 442 -16.36 -43.83 -9.83
CA THR A 442 -15.56 -44.76 -10.66
C THR A 442 -14.31 -45.31 -9.98
N SER A 443 -14.00 -44.84 -8.75
CA SER A 443 -12.78 -45.18 -7.99
C SER A 443 -11.47 -44.83 -8.67
N THR A 444 -11.49 -44.33 -9.89
CA THR A 444 -10.29 -43.83 -10.60
C THR A 444 -10.64 -42.66 -11.50
N PHE A 445 -9.77 -41.67 -11.56
CA PHE A 445 -9.87 -40.55 -12.45
C PHE A 445 -8.52 -40.25 -13.10
N THR A 446 -8.51 -39.97 -14.40
CA THR A 446 -7.25 -39.72 -15.14
C THR A 446 -7.29 -38.37 -15.86
N VAL A 447 -6.29 -37.53 -15.61
CA VAL A 447 -5.99 -36.36 -16.45
C VAL A 447 -5.00 -36.79 -17.53
N PRO A 448 -5.41 -36.80 -18.84
CA PRO A 448 -4.54 -37.31 -19.89
C PRO A 448 -3.16 -36.69 -19.91
N ASP A 449 -2.11 -37.53 -19.98
CA ASP A 449 -0.69 -37.14 -20.00
C ASP A 449 -0.19 -36.38 -18.75
N LEU A 450 -0.93 -36.36 -17.65
CA LEU A 450 -0.52 -35.61 -16.46
C LEU A 450 -0.65 -36.37 -15.16
N ALA A 451 -1.83 -36.83 -14.79
CA ALA A 451 -2.08 -37.36 -13.44
C ALA A 451 -3.12 -38.48 -13.46
N ILE A 452 -2.99 -39.40 -12.51
CA ILE A 452 -3.94 -40.47 -12.22
C ILE A 452 -4.34 -40.33 -10.75
N SER A 453 -5.66 -40.31 -10.49
CA SER A 453 -6.17 -40.26 -9.12
C SER A 453 -6.88 -41.55 -8.79
N GLU A 454 -6.58 -42.11 -7.62
CA GLU A 454 -7.15 -43.36 -7.10
C GLU A 454 -7.50 -43.15 -5.63
N LEU A 455 -8.36 -43.98 -5.08
CA LEU A 455 -8.60 -44.06 -3.64
C LEU A 455 -7.70 -45.13 -3.03
N ASP A 456 -7.07 -44.84 -1.89
CA ASP A 456 -6.32 -45.82 -1.13
C ASP A 456 -7.24 -46.68 -0.25
N GLU A 457 -6.62 -47.62 0.50
CA GLU A 457 -7.36 -48.53 1.42
C GLU A 457 -8.03 -47.75 2.57
N GLU A 458 -7.57 -46.52 2.86
CA GLU A 458 -8.10 -45.66 3.92
C GLU A 458 -9.13 -44.63 3.39
N GLY A 459 -9.50 -44.70 2.11
CA GLY A 459 -10.45 -43.80 1.47
C GLY A 459 -9.88 -42.44 1.08
N ARG A 460 -8.56 -42.19 1.26
CA ARG A 460 -7.91 -40.96 0.86
C ARG A 460 -7.67 -40.92 -0.65
N ALA A 461 -7.77 -39.75 -1.23
CA ALA A 461 -7.49 -39.55 -2.65
C ALA A 461 -5.98 -39.49 -2.92
N VAL A 462 -5.44 -40.40 -3.71
CA VAL A 462 -4.03 -40.40 -4.10
C VAL A 462 -3.90 -39.88 -5.52
N VAL A 463 -3.28 -38.72 -5.69
CA VAL A 463 -3.03 -38.09 -6.99
C VAL A 463 -1.59 -38.35 -7.43
N LYS A 464 -1.40 -39.25 -8.39
CA LYS A 464 -0.10 -39.67 -8.93
C LYS A 464 0.23 -38.87 -10.19
N PHE A 465 1.40 -38.25 -10.21
CA PHE A 465 1.93 -37.53 -11.38
C PHE A 465 3.09 -38.32 -12.00
N PRO A 466 2.82 -39.19 -12.96
CA PRO A 466 3.86 -40.06 -13.54
C PRO A 466 4.92 -39.23 -14.27
N GLY A 467 6.18 -39.46 -13.92
CA GLY A 467 7.35 -38.89 -14.61
C GLY A 467 7.68 -37.44 -14.33
N LEU A 468 6.97 -36.76 -13.40
CA LEU A 468 7.32 -35.41 -12.97
C LEU A 468 8.38 -35.40 -11.87
N ASP A 469 9.21 -34.36 -11.87
CA ASP A 469 10.21 -34.14 -10.81
C ASP A 469 9.53 -33.80 -9.47
N ILE A 470 10.09 -34.26 -8.35
CA ILE A 470 9.55 -33.96 -7.01
C ILE A 470 9.51 -32.47 -6.71
N LEU A 471 10.47 -31.69 -7.22
CA LEU A 471 10.47 -30.23 -7.08
C LEU A 471 9.28 -29.56 -7.76
N THR A 472 8.79 -30.14 -8.88
CA THR A 472 7.57 -29.68 -9.54
C THR A 472 6.35 -29.90 -8.65
N ILE A 473 6.29 -31.03 -7.96
CA ILE A 473 5.19 -31.33 -7.04
C ILE A 473 5.23 -30.45 -5.80
N ILE A 474 6.40 -30.20 -5.24
CA ILE A 474 6.57 -29.24 -4.12
C ILE A 474 6.09 -27.86 -4.52
N ASP A 475 6.49 -27.35 -5.69
CA ASP A 475 6.03 -26.05 -6.21
C ASP A 475 4.53 -26.01 -6.43
N PHE A 476 3.98 -27.08 -6.96
CA PHE A 476 2.53 -27.19 -7.13
C PHE A 476 1.79 -27.13 -5.79
N VAL A 477 2.22 -27.88 -4.78
CA VAL A 477 1.61 -27.86 -3.44
C VAL A 477 1.80 -26.50 -2.77
N LEU A 478 2.97 -25.89 -2.84
CA LEU A 478 3.19 -24.52 -2.34
C LEU A 478 2.24 -23.52 -2.98
N TYR A 479 2.09 -23.58 -4.31
CA TYR A 479 1.17 -22.71 -5.02
C TYR A 479 -0.28 -22.87 -4.58
N LEU A 480 -0.72 -24.10 -4.31
CA LEU A 480 -2.11 -24.35 -3.87
C LEU A 480 -2.46 -23.52 -2.63
N TYR A 481 -1.58 -23.46 -1.62
CA TYR A 481 -1.87 -22.83 -0.33
C TYR A 481 -1.40 -21.38 -0.20
N THR A 482 -0.37 -20.99 -0.95
CA THR A 482 0.32 -19.70 -0.70
C THR A 482 0.38 -18.79 -1.91
N ASP A 483 -0.06 -19.21 -3.10
CA ASP A 483 0.18 -18.54 -4.39
C ASP A 483 1.67 -18.33 -4.70
N SER A 484 2.58 -18.84 -3.86
CA SER A 484 4.02 -18.68 -4.03
C SER A 484 4.62 -19.89 -4.72
N ILE A 485 5.68 -19.68 -5.46
CA ILE A 485 6.45 -20.71 -6.14
C ILE A 485 7.94 -20.45 -5.93
N ILE A 486 8.75 -21.52 -6.01
CA ILE A 486 10.19 -21.41 -6.04
C ILE A 486 10.61 -20.95 -7.45
N ASP A 487 11.28 -19.84 -7.52
CA ASP A 487 11.75 -19.25 -8.77
C ASP A 487 13.01 -19.95 -9.32
N PHE A 488 12.90 -21.23 -9.67
CA PHE A 488 13.98 -22.08 -10.14
C PHE A 488 14.82 -21.48 -11.28
N TRP A 489 14.21 -20.64 -12.12
CA TRP A 489 14.91 -19.90 -13.17
C TRP A 489 15.97 -18.92 -12.65
N HIS A 490 15.80 -18.37 -11.45
CA HIS A 490 16.78 -17.55 -10.77
C HIS A 490 17.85 -18.40 -10.06
N LEU A 491 17.47 -19.54 -9.50
CA LEU A 491 18.39 -20.45 -8.83
C LEU A 491 19.44 -21.06 -9.77
N THR A 492 19.19 -21.08 -11.08
CA THR A 492 20.17 -21.54 -12.08
C THR A 492 21.50 -20.77 -12.03
N ARG A 493 21.50 -19.53 -11.54
CA ARG A 493 22.69 -18.71 -11.39
C ARG A 493 23.59 -19.20 -10.24
N PHE A 494 22.99 -19.75 -9.21
CA PHE A 494 23.67 -20.20 -8.00
C PHE A 494 24.07 -21.67 -8.09
N ALA A 495 23.30 -22.49 -8.81
CA ALA A 495 23.55 -23.91 -9.03
C ALA A 495 23.58 -24.28 -10.51
N PRO A 496 24.61 -23.91 -11.27
CA PRO A 496 24.66 -24.15 -12.73
C PRO A 496 24.66 -25.64 -13.09
N LYS A 497 25.11 -26.54 -12.21
CA LYS A 497 25.03 -28.00 -12.40
C LYS A 497 23.58 -28.51 -12.47
N MET A 498 22.67 -27.86 -11.76
CA MET A 498 21.25 -28.20 -11.70
C MET A 498 20.42 -27.49 -12.78
N ALA A 499 21.03 -26.68 -13.62
CA ALA A 499 20.34 -25.84 -14.60
C ALA A 499 19.45 -26.62 -15.56
N HIS A 500 19.80 -27.87 -15.90
CA HIS A 500 18.97 -28.74 -16.74
C HIS A 500 17.70 -29.16 -15.99
N ARG A 501 17.84 -29.65 -14.76
CA ARG A 501 16.73 -30.05 -13.88
C ARG A 501 15.78 -28.88 -13.60
N PHE A 502 16.30 -27.70 -13.29
CA PHE A 502 15.47 -26.51 -13.04
C PHE A 502 14.69 -26.03 -14.30
N ARG A 503 15.28 -26.20 -15.50
CA ARG A 503 14.53 -25.95 -16.75
C ARG A 503 13.44 -27.00 -16.98
N GLN A 504 13.71 -28.24 -16.65
CA GLN A 504 12.74 -29.32 -16.73
C GLN A 504 11.57 -29.04 -15.77
N VAL A 505 11.84 -28.75 -14.50
CA VAL A 505 10.84 -28.38 -13.48
C VAL A 505 9.96 -27.24 -13.97
N ARG A 506 10.55 -26.18 -14.54
CA ARG A 506 9.77 -25.10 -15.13
C ARG A 506 8.83 -25.56 -16.23
N THR A 507 9.31 -26.43 -17.13
CA THR A 507 8.49 -26.95 -18.24
C THR A 507 7.34 -27.83 -17.74
N GLU A 508 7.64 -28.65 -16.73
CA GLU A 508 6.67 -29.51 -16.08
C GLU A 508 5.62 -28.70 -15.32
N LEU A 509 6.03 -27.67 -14.60
CA LEU A 509 5.13 -26.78 -13.87
C LEU A 509 4.20 -26.02 -14.83
N MET A 510 4.69 -25.59 -15.99
CA MET A 510 3.83 -25.05 -17.06
C MET A 510 2.81 -26.08 -17.56
N LYS A 511 3.22 -27.35 -17.71
CA LYS A 511 2.33 -28.44 -18.14
C LYS A 511 1.25 -28.70 -17.07
N VAL A 512 1.63 -28.77 -15.79
CA VAL A 512 0.69 -28.91 -14.66
C VAL A 512 -0.29 -27.74 -14.66
N ALA A 513 0.19 -26.52 -14.71
CA ALA A 513 -0.63 -25.31 -14.69
C ALA A 513 -1.65 -25.27 -15.85
N SER A 514 -1.21 -25.63 -17.06
CA SER A 514 -2.07 -25.64 -18.25
C SER A 514 -3.11 -26.78 -18.23
N LYS A 515 -2.73 -27.98 -17.78
CA LYS A 515 -3.62 -29.14 -17.78
C LYS A 515 -4.63 -29.12 -16.64
N LEU A 516 -4.26 -28.54 -15.49
CA LEU A 516 -5.15 -28.41 -14.33
C LEU A 516 -5.92 -27.07 -14.32
N ASP A 517 -5.77 -26.23 -15.35
CA ASP A 517 -6.43 -24.93 -15.47
C ASP A 517 -6.13 -23.99 -14.28
N LEU A 518 -4.85 -23.90 -13.91
CA LEU A 518 -4.39 -23.01 -12.85
C LEU A 518 -4.09 -21.62 -13.45
N GLY A 519 -5.11 -20.80 -13.60
CA GLY A 519 -5.17 -19.62 -14.46
C GLY A 519 -4.05 -18.60 -14.30
N LYS A 520 -3.52 -18.38 -13.09
CA LYS A 520 -2.44 -17.38 -12.83
C LYS A 520 -1.04 -18.00 -12.84
N LEU A 521 -0.92 -19.30 -12.61
CA LEU A 521 0.36 -19.98 -12.51
C LEU A 521 1.05 -20.12 -13.87
N GLU A 522 0.33 -20.52 -14.91
CA GLU A 522 0.91 -20.72 -16.24
C GLU A 522 1.57 -19.46 -16.82
N PRO A 523 0.92 -18.28 -16.83
CA PRO A 523 1.56 -17.04 -17.26
C PRO A 523 2.77 -16.65 -16.41
N ALA A 524 2.72 -16.85 -15.09
CA ALA A 524 3.81 -16.51 -14.18
C ALA A 524 5.08 -17.33 -14.49
N VAL A 525 4.94 -18.64 -14.60
CA VAL A 525 6.05 -19.54 -14.91
C VAL A 525 6.58 -19.33 -16.34
N ARG A 526 5.69 -19.06 -17.30
CA ARG A 526 6.07 -18.76 -18.69
C ARG A 526 6.90 -17.49 -18.80
N GLN A 527 6.51 -16.44 -18.07
CA GLN A 527 7.18 -15.14 -18.07
C GLN A 527 8.35 -15.07 -17.08
N MET A 528 8.56 -16.10 -16.27
CA MET A 528 9.58 -16.15 -15.21
C MET A 528 9.43 -15.04 -14.18
N ILE A 529 8.20 -14.76 -13.75
CA ILE A 529 7.84 -13.81 -12.69
C ILE A 529 7.19 -14.55 -11.53
N MET A 530 7.11 -13.89 -10.38
CA MET A 530 6.36 -14.43 -9.25
C MET A 530 4.86 -14.44 -9.55
N SER A 531 4.18 -15.48 -9.06
CA SER A 531 2.73 -15.57 -9.20
C SER A 531 2.05 -14.47 -8.40
N LYS A 532 0.97 -13.93 -8.95
CA LYS A 532 0.13 -12.99 -8.23
C LYS A 532 -0.84 -13.72 -7.30
N PRO A 533 -1.14 -13.14 -6.14
CA PRO A 533 -2.16 -13.69 -5.26
C PRO A 533 -3.49 -13.87 -6.01
N CYS A 534 -4.03 -15.09 -5.99
CA CYS A 534 -5.32 -15.41 -6.59
C CYS A 534 -6.14 -16.42 -5.76
N LEU A 535 -5.62 -16.83 -4.61
CA LEU A 535 -6.24 -17.82 -3.74
C LEU A 535 -7.69 -17.46 -3.38
N GLY A 536 -7.96 -16.22 -2.97
CA GLY A 536 -9.30 -15.75 -2.65
C GLY A 536 -10.25 -15.80 -3.85
N MET A 537 -9.77 -15.42 -5.04
CA MET A 537 -10.57 -15.48 -6.27
C MET A 537 -10.89 -16.92 -6.68
N ASP A 538 -9.93 -17.83 -6.56
CA ASP A 538 -10.14 -19.23 -6.93
C ASP A 538 -11.12 -19.90 -5.97
N LEU A 539 -11.03 -19.61 -4.66
CA LEU A 539 -11.98 -20.07 -3.66
C LEU A 539 -13.38 -19.46 -3.86
N GLU A 540 -13.47 -18.18 -4.23
CA GLU A 540 -14.76 -17.56 -4.57
C GLU A 540 -15.40 -18.20 -5.80
N LEU A 541 -14.61 -18.51 -6.83
CA LEU A 541 -15.08 -19.24 -8.01
C LEU A 541 -15.47 -20.68 -7.67
N ALA A 542 -14.79 -21.31 -6.72
CA ALA A 542 -15.16 -22.64 -6.24
C ALA A 542 -16.45 -22.60 -5.43
N PHE A 543 -16.60 -21.62 -4.57
CA PHE A 543 -17.79 -21.38 -3.75
C PHE A 543 -19.06 -21.24 -4.58
N ALA A 544 -18.98 -20.66 -5.76
CA ALA A 544 -20.10 -20.52 -6.68
C ALA A 544 -20.59 -21.87 -7.29
N ASP A 545 -19.81 -22.95 -7.13
CA ASP A 545 -20.13 -24.28 -7.66
C ASP A 545 -20.64 -25.21 -6.53
N PRO A 546 -21.91 -25.59 -6.49
CA PRO A 546 -22.46 -26.47 -5.44
C PRO A 546 -21.70 -27.82 -5.30
N ALA A 547 -21.09 -28.29 -6.39
CA ALA A 547 -20.32 -29.53 -6.38
C ALA A 547 -19.06 -29.44 -5.50
N TYR A 548 -18.59 -28.23 -5.17
CA TYR A 548 -17.45 -28.01 -4.30
C TYR A 548 -17.66 -28.43 -2.85
N PHE A 549 -18.91 -28.43 -2.38
CA PHE A 549 -19.28 -28.78 -1.01
C PHE A 549 -19.70 -30.25 -0.85
N HIS A 550 -19.66 -31.05 -1.92
CA HIS A 550 -20.15 -32.41 -1.87
C HIS A 550 -19.35 -33.33 -0.91
N ASP A 551 -18.06 -33.04 -0.77
CA ASP A 551 -17.14 -33.75 0.12
C ASP A 551 -16.95 -33.06 1.49
N GLY A 552 -17.81 -32.05 1.79
CA GLY A 552 -17.82 -31.40 3.11
C GLY A 552 -18.38 -32.33 4.18
N GLU A 553 -17.61 -32.57 5.23
CA GLU A 553 -17.95 -33.48 6.33
C GLU A 553 -18.69 -32.81 7.49
N VAL A 554 -18.79 -31.47 7.49
CA VAL A 554 -19.52 -30.71 8.51
C VAL A 554 -20.86 -30.26 7.94
N VAL A 555 -21.95 -30.68 8.60
CA VAL A 555 -23.31 -30.27 8.26
C VAL A 555 -23.78 -29.28 9.31
N VAL A 556 -23.96 -28.02 8.91
CA VAL A 556 -24.50 -26.96 9.75
C VAL A 556 -26.02 -26.91 9.56
N GLN A 557 -26.78 -27.15 10.62
CA GLN A 557 -28.24 -27.06 10.62
C GLN A 557 -28.64 -25.63 10.93
N LEU A 558 -29.45 -25.03 10.09
CA LEU A 558 -29.90 -23.65 10.13
C LEU A 558 -31.43 -23.59 10.21
N GLU A 559 -32.00 -22.38 10.41
CA GLU A 559 -33.45 -22.20 10.52
C GLU A 559 -34.21 -22.76 9.33
N ASP A 560 -33.75 -22.51 8.11
CA ASP A 560 -34.46 -22.85 6.85
C ASP A 560 -33.78 -23.95 6.04
N GLY A 561 -32.75 -24.63 6.57
CA GLY A 561 -32.04 -25.66 5.81
C GLY A 561 -30.73 -26.10 6.42
N GLU A 562 -29.92 -26.78 5.63
CA GLU A 562 -28.59 -27.23 6.03
C GLU A 562 -27.52 -26.84 5.01
N ILE A 563 -26.30 -26.67 5.47
CA ILE A 563 -25.13 -26.35 4.65
C ILE A 563 -23.99 -27.30 4.97
N ARG A 564 -23.32 -27.83 3.96
CA ARG A 564 -22.09 -28.62 4.09
C ARG A 564 -20.86 -27.75 4.02
N MET A 565 -19.86 -28.05 4.85
CA MET A 565 -18.61 -27.31 4.95
C MET A 565 -17.43 -28.25 5.25
N HIS A 566 -16.20 -27.75 5.03
CA HIS A 566 -14.97 -28.50 5.27
C HIS A 566 -14.38 -28.16 6.64
N SER A 567 -14.19 -29.14 7.51
CA SER A 567 -13.74 -28.95 8.89
C SER A 567 -12.35 -28.32 8.96
N ALA A 568 -11.45 -28.70 8.05
CA ALA A 568 -10.09 -28.16 8.02
C ALA A 568 -10.07 -26.63 7.79
N LEU A 569 -10.91 -26.16 6.88
CA LEU A 569 -11.06 -24.72 6.61
C LEU A 569 -11.74 -23.99 7.78
N LEU A 570 -12.81 -24.58 8.31
CA LEU A 570 -13.52 -24.01 9.46
C LEU A 570 -12.60 -23.83 10.66
N ARG A 571 -11.77 -24.81 10.98
CA ARG A 571 -10.79 -24.73 12.08
C ARG A 571 -9.73 -23.65 11.84
N ALA A 572 -9.32 -23.47 10.60
CA ALA A 572 -8.29 -22.49 10.26
C ALA A 572 -8.80 -21.04 10.26
N ARG A 573 -10.12 -20.85 10.01
CA ARG A 573 -10.67 -19.53 9.73
C ARG A 573 -11.69 -19.02 10.73
N CYS A 574 -12.24 -19.92 11.55
CA CYS A 574 -13.30 -19.57 12.49
C CYS A 574 -12.96 -20.05 13.88
N PRO A 575 -12.66 -19.12 14.81
CA PRO A 575 -12.29 -19.47 16.20
C PRO A 575 -13.36 -20.27 16.94
N PHE A 576 -14.63 -20.05 16.64
CA PHE A 576 -15.73 -20.85 17.21
C PHE A 576 -15.58 -22.33 16.88
N PHE A 577 -15.37 -22.66 15.59
CA PHE A 577 -15.19 -24.04 15.16
C PHE A 577 -13.83 -24.62 15.59
N GLU A 578 -12.79 -23.81 15.65
CA GLU A 578 -11.51 -24.22 16.23
C GLU A 578 -11.70 -24.65 17.68
N GLY A 579 -12.36 -23.82 18.49
CA GLY A 579 -12.67 -24.12 19.89
C GLY A 579 -13.55 -25.37 20.04
N MET A 580 -14.56 -25.53 19.18
CA MET A 580 -15.45 -26.68 19.18
C MET A 580 -14.72 -27.99 18.87
N PHE A 581 -13.86 -28.00 17.83
CA PHE A 581 -13.20 -29.23 17.37
C PHE A 581 -11.91 -29.56 18.11
N MET A 582 -11.20 -28.55 18.68
CA MET A 582 -9.86 -28.75 19.28
C MET A 582 -9.85 -28.72 20.80
N CYS A 583 -10.92 -28.27 21.48
CA CYS A 583 -10.98 -28.26 22.93
C CYS A 583 -11.07 -29.69 23.52
N ARG A 584 -10.61 -29.86 24.80
CA ARG A 584 -10.60 -31.16 25.48
C ARG A 584 -11.97 -31.89 25.49
N ALA A 585 -13.06 -31.18 25.50
CA ALA A 585 -14.40 -31.74 25.38
C ALA A 585 -14.75 -32.07 23.91
N GLY A 586 -14.37 -31.23 22.98
CA GLY A 586 -14.63 -31.39 21.54
C GLY A 586 -13.77 -32.47 20.88
N GLY A 587 -12.52 -32.63 21.32
CA GLY A 587 -11.65 -33.70 20.84
C GLY A 587 -12.17 -35.11 21.09
N ARG A 588 -12.92 -35.33 22.18
CA ARG A 588 -13.62 -36.57 22.44
C ARG A 588 -14.83 -36.73 21.52
N TRP A 589 -15.57 -35.66 21.29
CA TRP A 589 -16.76 -35.63 20.44
C TRP A 589 -16.46 -35.93 18.96
N VAL A 590 -15.29 -35.51 18.49
CA VAL A 590 -14.80 -35.81 17.13
C VAL A 590 -14.07 -37.18 17.10
N ALA A 591 -13.36 -37.57 18.17
CA ALA A 591 -12.58 -38.82 18.23
C ALA A 591 -13.41 -40.09 18.41
N ASP A 592 -14.60 -40.00 19.01
CA ASP A 592 -15.47 -41.14 19.27
C ASP A 592 -16.38 -41.49 18.05
N ARG A 593 -16.17 -40.82 16.89
CA ARG A 593 -16.97 -41.00 15.69
C ARG A 593 -16.38 -42.01 14.72
N GLU A 594 -17.25 -42.71 14.04
CA GLU A 594 -16.86 -43.49 12.87
C GLU A 594 -16.50 -42.52 11.72
N VAL A 595 -15.48 -42.84 10.92
CA VAL A 595 -14.91 -41.98 9.88
C VAL A 595 -15.95 -41.57 8.79
N GLU A 596 -17.04 -42.27 8.70
CA GLU A 596 -18.13 -42.03 7.69
C GLU A 596 -19.28 -41.16 8.22
N GLU A 597 -19.30 -40.75 9.49
CA GLU A 597 -20.40 -39.93 10.01
C GLU A 597 -20.19 -38.43 9.81
N ASP A 598 -21.17 -37.74 9.24
CA ASP A 598 -21.20 -36.28 9.13
C ASP A 598 -21.18 -35.61 10.50
N ILE A 599 -20.45 -34.49 10.62
CA ILE A 599 -20.41 -33.68 11.84
C ILE A 599 -21.60 -32.71 11.83
N ASN A 600 -22.62 -32.96 12.66
CA ASN A 600 -23.78 -32.09 12.74
C ASN A 600 -23.55 -30.97 13.77
N VAL A 601 -23.72 -29.71 13.34
CA VAL A 601 -23.63 -28.52 14.18
C VAL A 601 -24.96 -27.78 14.15
N ASP A 602 -25.54 -27.55 15.32
CA ASP A 602 -26.83 -26.88 15.47
C ASP A 602 -26.65 -25.37 15.58
N LEU A 603 -27.05 -24.62 14.55
CA LEU A 603 -27.17 -23.17 14.48
C LEU A 603 -28.54 -22.77 13.93
N THR A 604 -29.59 -23.48 14.33
CA THR A 604 -30.98 -23.28 13.90
C THR A 604 -31.56 -21.90 14.22
N HIS A 605 -30.90 -21.10 15.00
CA HIS A 605 -31.26 -19.70 15.29
C HIS A 605 -30.73 -18.71 14.21
N ILE A 606 -29.90 -19.16 13.26
CA ILE A 606 -29.37 -18.35 12.17
C ILE A 606 -30.08 -18.72 10.87
N SER A 607 -30.54 -17.72 10.11
CA SER A 607 -31.15 -17.95 8.81
C SER A 607 -30.14 -18.46 7.78
N LEU A 608 -30.60 -19.28 6.85
CA LEU A 608 -29.78 -19.80 5.76
C LEU A 608 -29.12 -18.66 4.94
N LYS A 609 -29.85 -17.60 4.65
CA LYS A 609 -29.35 -16.44 3.90
C LYS A 609 -28.21 -15.73 4.63
N THR A 610 -28.35 -15.50 5.92
CA THR A 610 -27.32 -14.89 6.78
C THR A 610 -26.08 -15.76 6.81
N PHE A 611 -26.24 -17.06 7.05
CA PHE A 611 -25.13 -17.98 7.14
C PHE A 611 -24.41 -18.20 5.81
N GLN A 612 -25.09 -18.11 4.67
CA GLN A 612 -24.43 -18.16 3.35
C GLN A 612 -23.45 -17.00 3.16
N MET A 613 -23.73 -15.82 3.69
CA MET A 613 -22.78 -14.69 3.67
C MET A 613 -21.59 -14.95 4.58
N VAL A 614 -21.82 -15.50 5.76
CA VAL A 614 -20.77 -15.93 6.68
C VAL A 614 -19.90 -17.00 6.03
N GLN A 615 -20.51 -18.03 5.42
CA GLN A 615 -19.81 -19.08 4.70
C GLN A 615 -18.93 -18.51 3.57
N ARG A 616 -19.47 -17.59 2.77
CA ARG A 616 -18.72 -16.95 1.69
C ARG A 616 -17.51 -16.18 2.24
N HIS A 617 -17.65 -15.49 3.37
CA HIS A 617 -16.53 -14.81 4.03
C HIS A 617 -15.49 -15.80 4.53
N ILE A 618 -15.89 -16.89 5.18
CA ILE A 618 -14.96 -17.93 5.67
C ILE A 618 -14.14 -18.52 4.51
N TYR A 619 -14.77 -18.78 3.36
CA TYR A 619 -14.11 -19.43 2.22
C TYR A 619 -13.26 -18.48 1.39
N ALA A 620 -13.78 -17.32 1.04
CA ALA A 620 -13.16 -16.41 0.07
C ALA A 620 -12.53 -15.15 0.69
N ASP A 621 -12.70 -14.96 2.00
CA ASP A 621 -12.23 -13.75 2.71
C ASP A 621 -12.74 -12.45 2.06
N THR A 622 -13.99 -12.49 1.59
CA THR A 622 -14.64 -11.38 0.92
C THR A 622 -14.70 -10.16 1.83
N GLY A 623 -14.55 -8.98 1.23
CA GLY A 623 -14.69 -7.69 1.91
C GLY A 623 -16.12 -7.14 1.81
N GLU A 624 -16.22 -5.84 1.62
CA GLU A 624 -17.50 -5.14 1.53
C GLU A 624 -18.36 -5.58 0.33
N GLU A 625 -17.73 -6.13 -0.71
CA GLU A 625 -18.40 -6.72 -1.89
C GLU A 625 -19.32 -7.90 -1.56
N LEU A 626 -19.24 -8.41 -0.33
CA LEU A 626 -20.16 -9.43 0.19
C LEU A 626 -21.63 -9.00 0.08
N PHE A 627 -21.87 -7.70 0.26
CA PHE A 627 -23.20 -7.11 0.32
C PHE A 627 -23.68 -6.49 -1.01
N ASP A 628 -22.84 -6.45 -2.05
CA ASP A 628 -23.19 -5.84 -3.34
C ASP A 628 -24.36 -6.51 -4.06
N GLY A 629 -24.60 -7.78 -3.79
CA GLY A 629 -25.65 -8.59 -4.41
C GLY A 629 -27.01 -8.56 -3.69
N ILE A 630 -27.12 -7.86 -2.55
CA ILE A 630 -28.35 -7.87 -1.76
C ILE A 630 -29.40 -6.98 -2.43
N VAL A 631 -30.53 -7.58 -2.76
CA VAL A 631 -31.71 -6.87 -3.23
C VAL A 631 -32.64 -6.68 -2.03
N SER A 632 -32.76 -5.45 -1.55
CA SER A 632 -33.66 -5.05 -0.46
C SER A 632 -34.73 -4.09 -0.94
N ILE A 633 -35.88 -4.07 -0.26
CA ILE A 633 -36.99 -3.17 -0.59
C ILE A 633 -36.70 -1.74 -0.09
N GLY A 634 -35.94 -1.63 1.02
CA GLY A 634 -35.60 -0.37 1.64
C GLY A 634 -34.20 -0.38 2.26
N LEU A 635 -33.79 0.76 2.77
CA LEU A 635 -32.52 0.88 3.47
C LEU A 635 -32.56 0.12 4.80
N ASP A 636 -33.67 0.13 5.48
CA ASP A 636 -33.82 -0.49 6.80
C ASP A 636 -33.70 -2.01 6.66
N ASP A 637 -34.41 -2.65 5.72
CA ASP A 637 -34.27 -4.09 5.42
C ASP A 637 -32.81 -4.49 5.08
N PHE A 638 -32.09 -3.57 4.41
CA PHE A 638 -30.68 -3.80 4.07
C PHE A 638 -29.82 -3.76 5.33
N LEU A 639 -30.01 -2.75 6.19
CA LEU A 639 -29.29 -2.61 7.44
C LEU A 639 -29.59 -3.76 8.41
N ASP A 640 -30.86 -4.20 8.50
CA ASP A 640 -31.27 -5.35 9.31
C ASP A 640 -30.52 -6.61 8.85
N THR A 641 -30.46 -6.87 7.53
CA THR A 641 -29.70 -8.00 7.00
C THR A 641 -28.21 -7.93 7.39
N ILE A 642 -27.60 -6.75 7.39
CA ILE A 642 -26.20 -6.60 7.80
C ILE A 642 -26.03 -6.79 9.31
N MET A 643 -26.98 -6.32 10.12
CA MET A 643 -26.96 -6.52 11.56
C MET A 643 -27.09 -8.00 11.92
N ASP A 644 -27.93 -8.77 11.21
CA ASP A 644 -28.02 -10.22 11.37
C ASP A 644 -26.69 -10.91 11.06
N VAL A 645 -26.02 -10.52 9.96
CA VAL A 645 -24.70 -11.05 9.60
C VAL A 645 -23.66 -10.64 10.66
N MET A 646 -23.72 -9.43 11.18
CA MET A 646 -22.83 -8.95 12.23
C MET A 646 -23.04 -9.72 13.54
N SER A 647 -24.30 -10.03 13.91
CA SER A 647 -24.63 -10.84 15.07
C SER A 647 -24.05 -12.26 14.94
N ALA A 648 -24.27 -12.91 13.79
CA ALA A 648 -23.69 -14.21 13.50
C ALA A 648 -22.14 -14.16 13.49
N ALA A 649 -21.55 -13.10 12.95
CA ALA A 649 -20.10 -12.91 12.96
C ALA A 649 -19.52 -12.79 14.37
N ASN A 650 -20.19 -12.07 15.25
CA ASN A 650 -19.79 -11.91 16.65
C ASN A 650 -19.92 -13.23 17.42
N GLU A 651 -20.98 -13.99 17.19
CA GLU A 651 -21.16 -15.31 17.79
C GLU A 651 -20.08 -16.29 17.38
N LEU A 652 -19.73 -16.27 16.08
CA LEU A 652 -18.69 -17.13 15.51
C LEU A 652 -17.27 -16.56 15.70
N MET A 653 -17.12 -15.44 16.40
CA MET A 653 -15.83 -14.77 16.64
C MET A 653 -15.08 -14.39 15.35
N LEU A 654 -15.82 -13.93 14.35
CA LEU A 654 -15.27 -13.47 13.05
C LEU A 654 -15.07 -11.95 13.08
N ASP A 655 -14.04 -11.47 13.77
CA ASP A 655 -13.80 -10.06 14.02
C ASP A 655 -13.74 -9.24 12.73
N ARG A 656 -13.04 -9.73 11.71
CA ARG A 656 -12.96 -9.05 10.41
C ARG A 656 -14.31 -8.91 9.72
N LEU A 657 -15.16 -9.93 9.76
CA LEU A 657 -16.51 -9.86 9.19
C LEU A 657 -17.37 -8.86 9.97
N SER A 658 -17.27 -8.85 11.28
CA SER A 658 -17.93 -7.86 12.13
C SER A 658 -17.47 -6.44 11.79
N GLN A 659 -16.16 -6.20 11.58
CA GLN A 659 -15.62 -4.91 11.15
C GLN A 659 -16.12 -4.49 9.76
N ILE A 660 -16.24 -5.44 8.82
CA ILE A 660 -16.81 -5.20 7.49
C ILE A 660 -18.27 -4.75 7.62
N CYS A 661 -19.08 -5.45 8.41
CA CYS A 661 -20.48 -5.08 8.67
C CYS A 661 -20.58 -3.67 9.25
N GLN A 662 -19.76 -3.36 10.27
CA GLN A 662 -19.70 -2.04 10.88
C GLN A 662 -19.30 -0.95 9.85
N SER A 663 -18.32 -1.23 8.99
CA SER A 663 -17.89 -0.30 7.95
C SER A 663 -19.01 -0.01 6.96
N VAL A 664 -19.76 -1.04 6.57
CA VAL A 664 -20.87 -0.89 5.63
C VAL A 664 -22.03 -0.13 6.29
N ILE A 665 -22.43 -0.52 7.52
CA ILE A 665 -23.46 0.22 8.27
C ILE A 665 -23.05 1.69 8.42
N GLY A 666 -21.78 1.96 8.74
CA GLY A 666 -21.23 3.30 8.90
C GLY A 666 -21.39 4.20 7.67
N ARG A 667 -21.52 3.64 6.46
CA ARG A 667 -21.77 4.43 5.24
C ARG A 667 -23.17 5.03 5.18
N TYR A 668 -24.13 4.36 5.79
CA TYR A 668 -25.54 4.74 5.75
C TYR A 668 -25.99 5.48 7.01
N VAL A 669 -25.10 5.67 7.99
CA VAL A 669 -25.38 6.46 9.19
C VAL A 669 -25.64 7.91 8.80
N ASN A 670 -26.73 8.43 9.34
CA ASN A 670 -27.12 9.83 9.23
C ASN A 670 -27.70 10.33 10.57
N ALA A 671 -27.98 11.62 10.66
CA ALA A 671 -28.50 12.24 11.90
C ALA A 671 -29.86 11.69 12.38
N ARG A 672 -30.60 10.99 11.53
CA ARG A 672 -31.93 10.44 11.89
C ARG A 672 -31.86 9.02 12.43
N ASN A 673 -30.94 8.17 11.84
CA ASN A 673 -30.90 6.76 12.18
C ASN A 673 -29.77 6.38 13.16
N VAL A 674 -28.84 7.29 13.43
CA VAL A 674 -27.67 6.98 14.27
C VAL A 674 -28.04 6.57 15.72
N CYS A 675 -29.08 7.16 16.30
CA CYS A 675 -29.51 6.82 17.67
C CYS A 675 -30.15 5.43 17.72
N GLU A 676 -30.97 5.09 16.73
CA GLU A 676 -31.58 3.77 16.60
C GLU A 676 -30.53 2.70 16.36
N LEU A 677 -29.60 2.92 15.43
CA LEU A 677 -28.50 2.00 15.18
C LEU A 677 -27.58 1.81 16.39
N LEU A 678 -27.32 2.89 17.15
CA LEU A 678 -26.55 2.79 18.40
C LEU A 678 -27.24 1.93 19.43
N ASN A 679 -28.57 2.14 19.66
CA ASN A 679 -29.34 1.33 20.60
C ASN A 679 -29.38 -0.15 20.17
N ALA A 680 -29.49 -0.44 18.86
CA ALA A 680 -29.54 -1.80 18.34
C ALA A 680 -28.16 -2.51 18.44
N ILE A 681 -27.07 -1.79 18.19
CA ILE A 681 -25.72 -2.38 18.13
C ILE A 681 -25.04 -2.38 19.52
N SER A 682 -25.37 -1.45 20.42
CA SER A 682 -24.71 -1.32 21.72
C SER A 682 -24.76 -2.59 22.59
N PRO A 683 -25.81 -3.42 22.59
CA PRO A 683 -25.84 -4.67 23.34
C PRO A 683 -24.84 -5.72 22.82
N SER A 684 -24.49 -5.67 21.53
CA SER A 684 -23.44 -6.50 20.98
C SER A 684 -22.07 -5.95 21.38
N SER A 685 -21.07 -6.82 21.55
CA SER A 685 -19.72 -6.48 22.05
C SER A 685 -18.88 -5.56 21.10
N VAL A 686 -19.54 -4.86 20.21
CA VAL A 686 -18.94 -4.07 19.13
C VAL A 686 -18.60 -2.67 19.64
N ARG A 687 -17.34 -2.42 19.96
CA ARG A 687 -16.87 -1.14 20.50
C ARG A 687 -16.57 -0.10 19.44
N GLU A 688 -15.97 -0.50 18.31
CA GLU A 688 -15.50 0.44 17.29
C GLU A 688 -16.64 1.26 16.68
N PHE A 689 -17.76 0.61 16.37
CA PHE A 689 -18.94 1.31 15.86
C PHE A 689 -19.53 2.24 16.91
N LYS A 690 -19.64 1.79 18.16
CA LYS A 690 -20.18 2.59 19.26
C LYS A 690 -19.35 3.86 19.47
N ASP A 691 -18.04 3.73 19.59
CA ASP A 691 -17.14 4.86 19.81
C ASP A 691 -17.19 5.85 18.64
N ALA A 692 -17.20 5.35 17.41
CA ALA A 692 -17.27 6.16 16.20
C ALA A 692 -18.63 6.87 16.06
N ALA A 693 -19.72 6.21 16.40
CA ALA A 693 -21.04 6.79 16.32
C ALA A 693 -21.28 7.84 17.41
N LEU A 694 -20.79 7.63 18.64
CA LEU A 694 -20.80 8.63 19.70
C LEU A 694 -19.97 9.87 19.33
N GLU A 695 -18.82 9.69 18.67
CA GLU A 695 -18.05 10.82 18.15
C GLU A 695 -18.78 11.55 17.01
N TYR A 696 -19.48 10.82 16.16
CA TYR A 696 -20.35 11.42 15.13
C TYR A 696 -21.44 12.27 15.75
N LEU A 697 -22.12 11.78 16.82
CA LEU A 697 -23.11 12.55 17.57
C LEU A 697 -22.49 13.80 18.19
N CYS A 698 -21.31 13.69 18.79
CA CYS A 698 -20.58 14.82 19.35
C CYS A 698 -20.29 15.91 18.30
N LEU A 699 -19.86 15.52 17.10
CA LEU A 699 -19.55 16.46 16.01
C LEU A 699 -20.78 17.12 15.40
N ASN A 700 -21.94 16.47 15.50
CA ASN A 700 -23.22 16.97 15.00
C ASN A 700 -24.19 17.38 16.13
N LEU A 701 -23.68 17.58 17.33
CA LEU A 701 -24.48 17.78 18.56
C LEU A 701 -25.52 18.88 18.44
N GLU A 702 -25.17 20.01 17.80
CA GLU A 702 -26.11 21.11 17.62
C GLU A 702 -27.32 20.68 16.77
N ALA A 703 -27.11 19.96 15.69
CA ALA A 703 -28.17 19.48 14.82
C ALA A 703 -29.03 18.41 15.52
N MET A 704 -28.39 17.53 16.31
CA MET A 704 -29.07 16.50 17.08
C MET A 704 -29.97 17.08 18.18
N LEU A 705 -29.51 18.14 18.87
CA LEU A 705 -30.29 18.86 19.87
C LEU A 705 -31.45 19.64 19.25
N GLN A 706 -31.21 20.31 18.12
CA GLN A 706 -32.27 21.06 17.40
C GLN A 706 -33.34 20.11 16.85
N GLY A 707 -32.94 18.93 16.35
CA GLY A 707 -33.85 17.91 15.83
C GLY A 707 -34.51 17.02 16.87
N HIS A 708 -34.17 17.18 18.17
CA HIS A 708 -34.61 16.33 19.28
C HIS A 708 -34.30 14.82 19.10
N HIS A 709 -33.32 14.46 18.24
CA HIS A 709 -32.99 13.07 17.97
C HIS A 709 -32.33 12.36 19.15
N LEU A 710 -31.70 13.09 20.07
CA LEU A 710 -31.11 12.50 21.29
C LEU A 710 -32.15 11.94 22.26
N ASN A 711 -33.44 12.25 22.09
CA ASN A 711 -34.50 11.69 22.92
C ASN A 711 -34.74 10.20 22.66
N GLU A 712 -34.26 9.69 21.51
CA GLU A 712 -34.35 8.31 21.09
C GLU A 712 -33.18 7.45 21.64
N LEU A 713 -32.13 8.10 22.16
CA LEU A 713 -30.93 7.43 22.64
C LEU A 713 -31.14 6.89 24.07
N ASP A 714 -30.64 5.67 24.31
CA ASP A 714 -30.66 5.04 25.62
C ASP A 714 -29.90 5.85 26.66
N ALA A 715 -30.40 5.81 27.92
CA ALA A 715 -29.86 6.60 29.04
C ALA A 715 -28.37 6.37 29.30
N ASP A 716 -27.90 5.13 29.18
CA ASP A 716 -26.50 4.76 29.40
C ASP A 716 -25.60 5.34 28.30
N LEU A 717 -26.06 5.28 27.05
CA LEU A 717 -25.36 5.87 25.92
C LEU A 717 -25.32 7.40 25.98
N LEU A 718 -26.33 7.99 26.57
CA LEU A 718 -26.39 9.46 26.75
C LEU A 718 -25.37 9.92 27.79
N VAL A 719 -25.12 9.14 28.84
CA VAL A 719 -24.07 9.40 29.83
C VAL A 719 -22.68 9.25 29.19
N GLU A 720 -22.47 8.21 28.38
CA GLU A 720 -21.21 8.04 27.61
C GLU A 720 -20.98 9.21 26.64
N LEU A 721 -22.02 9.64 25.93
CA LEU A 721 -21.93 10.80 25.02
C LEU A 721 -21.54 12.08 25.77
N ASP A 722 -22.08 12.35 26.96
CA ASP A 722 -21.67 13.51 27.76
C ASP A 722 -20.16 13.46 28.08
N GLY A 723 -19.65 12.27 28.43
CA GLY A 723 -18.22 12.05 28.68
C GLY A 723 -17.37 12.41 27.46
N ILE A 724 -17.74 11.90 26.27
CA ILE A 724 -17.02 12.14 25.00
C ILE A 724 -17.11 13.61 24.57
N VAL A 725 -18.27 14.24 24.72
CA VAL A 725 -18.44 15.68 24.42
C VAL A 725 -17.49 16.52 25.27
N ARG A 726 -17.39 16.23 26.57
CA ARG A 726 -16.46 16.94 27.47
C ARG A 726 -15.01 16.72 27.11
N GLU A 727 -14.64 15.49 26.77
CA GLU A 727 -13.27 15.17 26.35
C GLU A 727 -12.90 15.89 25.04
N ASN A 728 -13.80 15.88 24.05
CA ASN A 728 -13.59 16.58 22.79
C ASN A 728 -13.52 18.09 22.94
N GLN A 729 -14.32 18.69 23.83
CA GLN A 729 -14.21 20.11 24.15
C GLN A 729 -12.83 20.45 24.73
N LEU A 730 -12.30 19.60 25.63
CA LEU A 730 -10.95 19.76 26.15
C LEU A 730 -9.88 19.59 25.07
N ALA A 731 -10.07 18.65 24.14
CA ALA A 731 -9.15 18.42 23.02
C ALA A 731 -9.12 19.56 22.01
N CYS A 732 -10.22 20.30 21.85
CA CYS A 732 -10.29 21.49 20.98
C CYS A 732 -9.50 22.69 21.52
N LEU A 733 -9.21 22.72 22.83
CA LEU A 733 -8.37 23.76 23.41
C LEU A 733 -6.91 23.52 22.99
N PRO A 734 -6.10 24.59 22.76
CA PRO A 734 -4.68 24.43 22.57
C PRO A 734 -4.07 23.56 23.68
N PHE A 735 -3.23 22.60 23.32
CA PHE A 735 -2.64 21.63 24.26
C PHE A 735 -2.08 22.30 25.54
N ALA A 736 -1.45 23.46 25.38
CA ALA A 736 -0.92 24.23 26.52
C ALA A 736 -2.00 24.83 27.44
N ARG A 737 -3.27 24.93 27.02
CA ARG A 737 -4.38 25.51 27.79
C ARG A 737 -5.42 24.49 28.24
N SER A 738 -5.38 23.28 27.69
CA SER A 738 -6.35 22.23 28.01
C SER A 738 -6.11 21.58 29.37
N GLY A 739 -4.96 21.80 30.01
CA GLY A 739 -4.56 21.07 31.21
C GLY A 739 -4.22 19.59 30.98
N ARG A 740 -4.49 19.06 29.79
CA ARG A 740 -4.27 17.64 29.43
C ARG A 740 -2.80 17.24 29.57
N ALA A 741 -1.90 18.12 29.21
CA ALA A 741 -0.47 17.88 29.40
C ALA A 741 -0.10 17.74 30.88
N GLU A 742 -0.70 18.56 31.74
CA GLU A 742 -0.48 18.50 33.19
C GLU A 742 -1.11 17.24 33.79
N MET A 743 -2.30 16.83 33.34
CA MET A 743 -2.95 15.57 33.74
C MET A 743 -2.11 14.35 33.36
N LEU A 744 -1.72 14.23 32.09
CA LEU A 744 -0.88 13.13 31.62
C LEU A 744 0.50 13.09 32.29
N LEU A 745 1.06 14.26 32.63
CA LEU A 745 2.31 14.37 33.35
C LEU A 745 2.16 13.86 34.78
N HIS A 746 1.05 14.24 35.47
CA HIS A 746 0.75 13.76 36.82
C HIS A 746 0.47 12.25 36.86
N GLU A 747 -0.23 11.73 35.86
CA GLU A 747 -0.53 10.31 35.74
C GLU A 747 0.71 9.44 35.49
N ARG A 748 1.55 9.84 34.54
CA ARG A 748 2.70 9.04 34.09
C ARG A 748 3.98 9.30 34.90
N HIS A 749 4.16 10.54 35.37
CA HIS A 749 5.40 10.99 36.02
C HIS A 749 5.12 11.97 37.17
N PRO A 750 4.51 11.52 38.29
CA PRO A 750 4.10 12.40 39.38
C PRO A 750 5.26 13.16 39.99
N GLU A 751 6.44 12.53 40.17
CA GLU A 751 7.63 13.19 40.72
C GLU A 751 8.14 14.34 39.84
N LEU A 752 8.08 14.16 38.50
CA LEU A 752 8.48 15.18 37.56
C LEU A 752 7.48 16.34 37.56
N ALA A 753 6.19 16.05 37.67
CA ALA A 753 5.13 17.04 37.78
C ALA A 753 5.35 17.95 39.01
N GLU A 754 5.64 17.35 40.17
CA GLU A 754 5.95 18.11 41.38
C GLU A 754 7.22 18.93 41.29
N ALA A 755 8.28 18.39 40.66
CA ALA A 755 9.54 19.13 40.43
C ALA A 755 9.31 20.34 39.52
N ILE A 756 8.48 20.19 38.48
CA ILE A 756 8.10 21.30 37.59
C ILE A 756 7.28 22.34 38.34
N ALA A 757 6.31 21.91 39.15
CA ALA A 757 5.49 22.81 39.98
C ALA A 757 6.35 23.60 41.00
N ARG A 758 7.29 22.94 41.69
CA ARG A 758 8.23 23.55 42.57
C ARG A 758 9.12 24.58 41.86
N ASN A 759 9.62 24.27 40.66
CA ASN A 759 10.42 25.19 39.87
C ASN A 759 9.62 26.39 39.35
N LYS A 760 8.36 26.16 38.94
CA LYS A 760 7.44 27.21 38.52
C LYS A 760 7.12 28.16 39.65
N LYS A 761 6.87 27.65 40.86
CA LYS A 761 6.67 28.44 42.09
C LYS A 761 7.89 29.26 42.42
N ARG A 762 9.11 28.68 42.40
CA ARG A 762 10.37 29.40 42.64
C ARG A 762 10.61 30.51 41.64
N LYS A 763 10.26 30.34 40.36
CA LYS A 763 10.38 31.39 39.35
C LYS A 763 9.39 32.54 39.60
N ILE A 764 8.15 32.22 39.96
CA ILE A 764 7.13 33.21 40.30
C ILE A 764 7.57 34.02 41.53
N ASP A 765 8.03 33.34 42.57
CA ASP A 765 8.53 34.00 43.81
C ASP A 765 9.70 34.92 43.50
N ARG A 766 10.65 34.52 42.62
CA ARG A 766 11.75 35.38 42.18
C ARG A 766 11.28 36.62 41.42
N VAL A 767 10.29 36.49 40.55
CA VAL A 767 9.73 37.62 39.82
C VAL A 767 8.98 38.54 40.74
N THR A 768 8.22 38.01 41.69
CA THR A 768 7.47 38.77 42.69
C THR A 768 8.41 39.55 43.65
N VAL A 769 9.51 38.89 44.05
CA VAL A 769 10.55 39.58 44.84
C VAL A 769 11.25 40.69 44.05
N ARG A 770 11.54 40.44 42.77
CA ARG A 770 12.14 41.50 41.92
C ARG A 770 11.18 42.67 41.67
N SER A 771 9.90 42.43 41.43
CA SER A 771 8.93 43.52 41.27
C SER A 771 8.75 44.31 42.55
N LYS A 772 8.75 43.67 43.72
CA LYS A 772 8.70 44.37 45.01
C LYS A 772 9.97 45.17 45.30
N HIS A 773 11.15 44.69 44.93
CA HIS A 773 12.40 45.47 45.03
C HIS A 773 12.39 46.67 44.07
N GLN A 774 11.89 46.52 42.86
CA GLN A 774 11.74 47.66 41.93
C GLN A 774 10.72 48.70 42.41
N GLU A 775 9.67 48.31 43.12
CA GLU A 775 8.71 49.22 43.74
C GLU A 775 9.32 49.91 44.95
N ILE A 776 10.21 49.26 45.71
CA ILE A 776 10.91 49.85 46.86
C ILE A 776 11.96 50.84 46.36
N ASP A 777 12.73 50.51 45.32
CA ASP A 777 13.70 51.41 44.70
C ASP A 777 13.05 52.64 44.01
N ALA A 778 11.79 52.57 43.65
CA ALA A 778 11.04 53.70 43.11
C ALA A 778 10.53 54.68 44.19
N PHE A 779 10.60 54.32 45.49
CA PHE A 779 10.05 55.09 46.61
C PHE A 779 11.09 55.71 47.50
N VAL A 780 12.37 55.81 47.10
CA VAL A 780 13.37 56.56 47.84
C VAL A 780 13.50 58.00 47.32
N PRO A 781 13.04 59.04 48.02
CA PRO A 781 13.22 60.39 47.59
C PRO A 781 14.66 60.85 47.94
N GLY A 782 15.38 61.21 46.91
CA GLY A 782 16.51 62.15 46.93
C GLY A 782 17.65 61.86 47.85
N SER A 783 18.75 61.30 47.34
CA SER A 783 20.07 61.64 47.80
C SER A 783 20.95 61.93 46.60
N LEU A 784 21.46 63.11 46.60
CA LEU A 784 22.52 63.63 45.74
C LEU A 784 23.77 62.77 45.89
N GLY A 785 24.36 62.39 44.76
CA GLY A 785 25.77 61.98 44.67
C GLY A 785 25.94 60.50 44.47
N ASP A 786 26.05 60.11 43.17
CA ASP A 786 27.14 59.29 42.66
C ASP A 786 27.02 59.16 41.15
N GLU A 787 27.61 60.06 40.44
CA GLU A 787 27.96 59.96 39.05
C GLU A 787 29.15 59.03 38.89
N LEU A 788 29.04 57.75 39.05
CA LEU A 788 30.13 56.87 38.65
C LEU A 788 29.60 55.40 38.70
N SER A 789 29.10 54.96 37.62
CA SER A 789 29.07 53.58 37.08
C SER A 789 27.73 53.19 36.41
N THR A 790 27.43 53.77 35.29
CA THR A 790 26.41 53.28 34.39
C THR A 790 27.10 52.67 33.17
N SER A 791 26.88 51.38 33.00
CA SER A 791 27.38 50.62 31.84
C SER A 791 26.84 51.20 30.51
N PRO A 792 27.54 51.08 29.38
CA PRO A 792 27.13 51.66 28.09
C PRO A 792 25.77 51.22 27.56
N LEU A 793 25.18 50.18 28.09
CA LEU A 793 23.87 49.67 27.70
C LEU A 793 22.70 50.50 28.26
N GLN A 794 22.86 51.14 29.44
CA GLN A 794 21.79 51.97 30.00
C GLN A 794 21.69 53.34 29.32
N GLN A 795 22.79 53.86 28.76
CA GLN A 795 22.78 55.14 28.02
C GLN A 795 22.07 55.00 26.64
N LYS A 796 22.08 53.81 26.02
CA LYS A 796 21.32 53.57 24.74
C LYS A 796 19.81 53.45 24.98
N ALA A 797 19.39 52.95 26.12
CA ALA A 797 17.96 52.85 26.45
C ALA A 797 17.34 54.23 26.76
N ARG A 798 18.09 55.10 27.48
CA ARG A 798 17.64 56.47 27.79
C ARG A 798 17.58 57.42 26.57
N ARG A 799 18.48 57.26 25.59
CA ARG A 799 18.44 58.05 24.33
C ARG A 799 17.27 57.66 23.41
N ARG A 800 16.70 56.48 23.52
CA ARG A 800 15.50 56.09 22.76
C ARG A 800 14.18 56.58 23.36
N SER A 801 14.14 56.90 24.65
CA SER A 801 12.92 57.38 25.33
C SER A 801 12.70 58.89 25.20
N SER A 802 13.74 59.67 24.88
CA SER A 802 13.64 61.13 24.77
C SER A 802 13.27 61.69 23.38
N ASN A 803 13.13 60.81 22.36
CA ASN A 803 12.75 61.26 21.01
C ASN A 803 11.26 61.00 20.66
N ALA A 804 10.42 60.71 21.66
CA ALA A 804 8.98 60.44 21.42
C ALA A 804 8.06 61.59 21.88
N GLN A 805 8.58 62.84 22.02
CA GLN A 805 7.71 64.00 22.27
C GLN A 805 8.15 65.15 21.36
N SER A 806 7.45 65.29 20.25
CA SER A 806 7.01 66.51 19.61
C SER A 806 6.72 66.30 18.11
N ARG A 807 5.45 66.19 17.78
CA ARG A 807 4.87 66.77 16.57
C ARG A 807 3.36 66.89 16.69
N PRO A 808 2.84 68.08 16.39
CA PRO A 808 1.42 68.33 16.55
C PRO A 808 0.59 67.90 15.33
N GLU A 809 -0.67 67.80 15.60
CA GLU A 809 -1.78 67.48 14.72
C GLU A 809 -1.81 68.23 13.40
N SER A 810 -2.11 67.54 12.32
CA SER A 810 -3.10 67.98 11.34
C SER A 810 -3.32 66.88 10.25
N GLY A 811 -4.56 66.66 9.91
CA GLY A 811 -4.92 66.08 8.60
C GLY A 811 -5.66 64.75 8.61
N LYS A 812 -6.94 64.84 8.64
CA LYS A 812 -7.92 63.79 8.38
C LYS A 812 -7.65 63.12 7.05
N THR A 813 -7.62 61.76 7.07
CA THR A 813 -8.16 60.97 5.91
C THR A 813 -8.58 59.59 6.40
N PRO A 814 -9.54 58.94 5.72
CA PRO A 814 -10.43 58.00 6.35
C PRO A 814 -9.86 56.56 6.32
N ILE A 815 -10.21 55.86 7.35
CA ILE A 815 -10.03 54.45 7.55
C ILE A 815 -10.66 53.66 6.40
N LYS A 816 -9.90 53.00 5.55
CA LYS A 816 -10.36 51.92 4.71
C LYS A 816 -10.03 50.62 5.42
N ALA A 817 -11.00 50.14 6.15
CA ALA A 817 -11.06 48.75 6.55
C ALA A 817 -11.28 47.89 5.29
N LYS A 818 -10.25 47.19 4.89
CA LYS A 818 -10.32 45.94 4.11
C LYS A 818 -9.03 45.20 4.33
N ALA A 819 -8.93 44.52 5.45
CA ALA A 819 -8.04 43.37 5.55
C ALA A 819 -8.66 42.29 4.63
N SER A 820 -8.12 42.20 3.44
CA SER A 820 -8.50 41.15 2.49
C SER A 820 -8.04 39.84 3.04
N ALA A 821 -8.91 38.84 3.00
CA ALA A 821 -8.61 37.43 3.29
C ALA A 821 -7.43 36.83 2.49
N LYS A 822 -6.72 37.66 1.71
CA LYS A 822 -5.57 37.30 0.91
C LYS A 822 -4.25 37.28 1.71
N ASP A 823 -4.16 37.97 2.83
CA ASP A 823 -2.87 38.09 3.55
C ASP A 823 -2.59 36.95 4.53
N MET A 824 -3.59 36.12 4.81
CA MET A 824 -3.36 34.92 5.65
C MET A 824 -2.91 33.67 4.88
N MET A 825 -2.77 33.76 3.55
CA MET A 825 -2.62 32.57 2.71
C MET A 825 -1.18 32.12 2.43
N PHE A 826 -0.17 32.92 2.75
CA PHE A 826 1.22 32.61 2.32
C PHE A 826 2.30 33.01 3.31
N ALA A 827 2.24 32.46 4.51
CA ALA A 827 3.42 32.41 5.40
C ALA A 827 4.47 31.36 5.00
N MET A 828 4.29 30.67 3.85
CA MET A 828 5.24 29.64 3.44
C MET A 828 6.42 30.12 2.60
N ASP A 829 6.29 31.28 1.94
CA ASP A 829 7.34 31.81 1.06
C ASP A 829 8.21 32.90 1.69
N GLU A 830 7.81 33.48 2.83
CA GLU A 830 8.57 34.59 3.44
C GLU A 830 9.63 34.17 4.47
N GLU A 831 9.58 32.91 4.97
CA GLU A 831 10.60 32.39 5.89
C GLU A 831 11.93 31.97 5.21
N GLU A 832 12.00 31.91 3.89
CA GLU A 832 13.25 31.62 3.16
C GLU A 832 14.15 32.83 2.95
N ARG A 833 13.76 34.03 3.40
CA ARG A 833 14.55 35.27 3.19
C ARG A 833 15.08 35.98 4.44
N SER A 834 14.97 35.41 5.61
CA SER A 834 15.73 35.89 6.76
C SER A 834 17.10 35.23 6.75
N GLU A 835 18.11 36.05 6.40
CA GLU A 835 19.52 35.72 6.59
C GLU A 835 19.77 35.26 8.04
N PRO A 836 20.72 34.33 8.27
CA PRO A 836 21.00 33.80 9.58
C PRO A 836 21.61 34.89 10.48
N GLY A 837 20.78 35.40 11.37
CA GLY A 837 21.29 36.12 12.54
C GLY A 837 22.11 35.16 13.40
N THR A 838 23.32 35.54 13.69
CA THR A 838 24.23 34.84 14.58
C THR A 838 23.55 34.31 15.84
N PRO A 839 23.81 33.07 16.23
CA PRO A 839 23.19 32.46 17.40
C PRO A 839 23.62 33.17 18.67
N GLU A 840 22.69 33.78 19.38
CA GLU A 840 22.88 34.13 20.78
C GLU A 840 23.08 32.83 21.56
N GLN A 841 24.27 32.77 22.20
CA GLN A 841 24.67 31.67 23.06
C GLN A 841 23.72 31.58 24.24
N SER A 842 22.93 30.52 24.28
CA SER A 842 22.26 30.09 25.51
C SER A 842 23.33 29.67 26.53
N PRO A 843 23.18 30.07 27.80
CA PRO A 843 24.20 29.75 28.82
C PRO A 843 24.24 28.23 29.04
N ALA A 844 25.44 27.69 28.99
CA ALA A 844 25.76 26.30 29.23
C ALA A 844 25.20 25.84 30.60
N ILE A 845 24.36 24.82 30.56
CA ILE A 845 23.95 24.09 31.76
C ILE A 845 25.16 23.30 32.23
N ARG A 846 25.77 23.73 33.32
CA ARG A 846 26.78 22.94 34.03
C ARG A 846 26.10 21.68 34.60
N PRO A 847 26.71 20.49 34.46
CA PRO A 847 26.16 19.27 35.07
C PRO A 847 26.22 19.41 36.60
N MET A 848 25.09 19.27 37.25
CA MET A 848 25.04 19.14 38.71
C MET A 848 25.66 17.79 39.12
N THR A 849 26.65 17.87 39.98
CA THR A 849 27.22 16.74 40.71
C THR A 849 26.16 16.12 41.60
N SER A 850 25.91 14.84 41.42
CA SER A 850 25.04 14.02 42.24
C SER A 850 25.57 13.87 43.67
N PRO A 851 24.73 13.77 44.68
CA PRO A 851 25.17 13.45 46.04
C PRO A 851 25.59 11.96 46.10
N ARG A 852 26.67 11.71 46.80
CA ARG A 852 27.19 10.38 47.10
C ARG A 852 26.14 9.55 47.83
N GLY A 853 25.98 8.30 47.39
CA GLY A 853 25.50 7.20 48.19
C GLY A 853 24.32 6.42 47.60
N LEU A 854 24.62 5.58 46.63
CA LEU A 854 23.96 4.26 46.36
C LEU A 854 24.80 3.62 45.26
N GLU A 855 25.35 2.46 45.55
CA GLU A 855 26.15 1.68 44.61
C GLU A 855 25.37 1.37 43.33
N PRO A 856 25.94 1.55 42.14
CA PRO A 856 25.27 1.15 40.92
C PRO A 856 25.36 -0.37 40.73
N ILE A 857 24.21 -1.01 40.56
CA ILE A 857 24.10 -2.34 39.98
C ILE A 857 24.79 -2.27 38.61
N ALA A 858 25.75 -3.14 38.38
CA ALA A 858 26.53 -3.22 37.17
C ALA A 858 25.63 -3.44 35.95
N SER A 859 25.49 -2.41 35.14
CA SER A 859 25.05 -2.56 33.77
C SER A 859 26.21 -3.08 32.92
N SER A 860 26.01 -4.17 32.23
CA SER A 860 26.95 -4.74 31.27
C SER A 860 27.43 -3.67 30.27
N PRO A 861 28.71 -3.64 29.92
CA PRO A 861 29.24 -2.73 28.91
C PRO A 861 28.67 -3.09 27.53
N PRO A 862 28.52 -2.10 26.63
CA PRO A 862 28.14 -2.40 25.25
C PRO A 862 29.20 -3.30 24.62
N GLU A 863 28.78 -4.46 24.13
CA GLU A 863 29.59 -5.34 23.31
C GLU A 863 30.02 -4.56 22.07
N ASP A 864 31.33 -4.44 21.87
CA ASP A 864 32.05 -4.24 20.59
C ASP A 864 33.32 -3.42 20.65
N THR A 865 33.98 -3.29 21.81
CA THR A 865 35.34 -2.74 21.85
C THR A 865 36.27 -3.65 22.65
N TRP A 866 37.23 -4.24 21.95
CA TRP A 866 38.29 -5.06 22.54
C TRP A 866 39.56 -4.22 22.75
N TYR A 867 40.10 -4.26 23.97
CA TYR A 867 41.35 -3.62 24.31
C TYR A 867 42.39 -4.63 24.72
N ASP A 868 43.66 -4.40 24.37
CA ASP A 868 44.76 -5.19 24.89
C ASP A 868 45.15 -4.76 26.32
N SER A 869 45.97 -5.54 26.98
CA SER A 869 46.47 -5.28 28.35
C SER A 869 47.27 -3.94 28.50
N LYS A 870 47.41 -3.17 27.43
CA LYS A 870 48.08 -1.84 27.38
C LYS A 870 47.15 -0.72 26.90
N GLY A 871 45.83 -0.98 26.77
CA GLY A 871 44.81 0.05 26.45
C GLY A 871 44.76 0.47 24.98
N LYS A 872 45.25 -0.37 24.04
CA LYS A 872 45.10 -0.10 22.60
C LYS A 872 43.90 -0.87 22.03
N ILE A 873 43.15 -0.22 21.15
CA ILE A 873 42.00 -0.80 20.45
C ILE A 873 42.50 -1.88 19.48
N LEU A 874 41.96 -3.11 19.58
CA LEU A 874 42.20 -4.20 18.65
C LEU A 874 41.11 -4.22 17.55
N PRO A 875 41.47 -4.53 16.29
CA PRO A 875 40.47 -4.67 15.24
C PRO A 875 39.57 -5.88 15.45
N SER A 876 38.30 -5.75 15.16
CA SER A 876 37.27 -6.79 15.28
C SER A 876 37.65 -8.06 14.50
N PRO A 877 37.43 -9.25 15.04
CA PRO A 877 37.76 -10.52 14.36
C PRO A 877 36.90 -10.85 13.13
N TRP A 878 35.91 -10.02 12.82
CA TRP A 878 34.94 -10.27 11.74
C TRP A 878 35.21 -9.52 10.43
N LEU A 879 36.26 -8.68 10.36
CA LEU A 879 36.70 -8.06 9.10
C LEU A 879 37.90 -8.84 8.54
N GLY A 880 37.66 -9.56 7.46
CA GLY A 880 38.72 -10.21 6.69
C GLY A 880 39.75 -9.20 6.15
N PRO A 881 40.97 -9.65 5.80
CA PRO A 881 42.10 -8.77 5.51
C PRO A 881 41.82 -7.93 4.25
N GLN A 882 41.72 -6.62 4.42
CA GLN A 882 41.80 -5.68 3.31
C GLN A 882 43.27 -5.60 2.85
N ALA A 883 43.50 -5.95 1.60
CA ALA A 883 44.80 -5.85 0.97
C ALA A 883 45.23 -4.36 0.89
N SER A 884 46.29 -4.02 1.59
CA SER A 884 46.95 -2.74 1.50
C SER A 884 47.71 -2.66 0.18
N THR A 885 47.24 -1.86 -0.78
CA THR A 885 48.03 -1.47 -1.96
C THR A 885 48.89 -0.25 -1.62
N SER A 886 50.19 -0.48 -1.49
CA SER A 886 51.19 0.58 -1.49
C SER A 886 51.41 1.05 -2.93
N VAL A 887 51.32 2.36 -3.12
CA VAL A 887 51.65 3.05 -4.37
C VAL A 887 53.17 3.20 -4.49
N SER A 888 53.75 2.65 -5.57
CA SER A 888 54.99 3.21 -6.15
C SER A 888 55.17 2.75 -7.61
N GLY A 889 55.44 3.69 -8.51
CA GLY A 889 56.13 3.46 -9.75
C GLY A 889 55.31 3.43 -11.03
N ALA A 890 55.35 4.53 -11.72
CA ALA A 890 54.91 4.68 -13.09
C ALA A 890 55.72 3.82 -14.06
N VAL A 891 55.03 2.94 -14.84
CA VAL A 891 55.55 2.42 -16.14
C VAL A 891 54.35 2.22 -17.09
N THR A 892 54.38 2.87 -18.22
CA THR A 892 53.44 2.76 -19.31
C THR A 892 53.50 1.40 -20.01
N PRO A 893 52.37 0.72 -20.29
CA PRO A 893 52.38 -0.45 -21.14
C PRO A 893 52.01 -0.11 -22.61
N ARG A 894 52.80 -0.65 -23.51
CA ARG A 894 52.57 -0.75 -24.92
C ARG A 894 51.39 -1.66 -25.24
N THR A 895 50.61 -1.24 -26.25
CA THR A 895 49.53 -2.04 -26.85
C THR A 895 50.04 -3.28 -27.57
N PRO A 896 49.40 -4.45 -27.49
CA PRO A 896 49.64 -5.56 -28.39
C PRO A 896 48.69 -5.52 -29.59
N LYS A 897 49.25 -5.76 -30.75
CA LYS A 897 48.60 -5.92 -32.06
C LYS A 897 47.77 -7.23 -32.10
N SER A 898 46.63 -7.16 -32.77
CA SER A 898 45.79 -8.32 -33.14
C SER A 898 46.46 -9.18 -34.22
N PRO A 899 46.29 -10.52 -34.20
CA PRO A 899 46.66 -11.39 -35.30
C PRO A 899 45.51 -11.51 -36.33
N PRO A 900 45.81 -11.87 -37.59
CA PRO A 900 44.86 -11.87 -38.68
C PRO A 900 44.04 -13.17 -38.75
N VAL A 901 42.88 -13.00 -39.38
CA VAL A 901 41.92 -14.05 -39.75
C VAL A 901 42.50 -14.98 -40.82
N ALA A 902 42.31 -16.26 -40.63
CA ALA A 902 42.15 -17.24 -41.68
C ALA A 902 40.99 -18.20 -41.30
#